data_fc1d55c29463fb89b01ddb067b01ec3f
#
_entry.id   fc1d55c29463fb89b01ddb067b01ec3f
#
_cell.length_a   1.000
_cell.length_b   1.000
_cell.length_c   1.000
_cell.angle_alpha   90.00
_cell.angle_beta   90.00
_cell.angle_gamma   90.00
#
_symmetry.space_group_name_H-M   'P 1'
#
loop_
_entity.id
_entity.type
_entity.pdbx_description
1 polymer ?
#
loop_
_entity_poly.entity_id
_entity_poly.type
_entity_poly.pdbx_seq_one_letter_code
_entity_poly.pdbx_strand_id
1 'polypeptide(L)'
;MEYNFSEIEKRWQKAWAENKTYKVTEDKSKEKFYVLNMFPYPSGAGLHVGHPLGYIASDIYARFKRLQGFNVLNPMGYDAYGLPAEQYAIQTGQHPAITTETNIDHYREQLDKIGFSFDWDREVRTCDPKYYHWTQWAFIKMFNSFFCNDTQKAYPIADLIKHFETEGTENLNVAQSESLHFSAETWKSMSEVEQQKTLMNYRIAYLGETVVNWCPGLGTVLANDEVVNGVSERGGYPVVQKKMQQWCLRTSAYAQRLLDGLEHINWTDSIKETQRNWIGRSEGTEMEFKYCLGSDASSNNAEDSKEAAEEGSFTIFTTRADTIFGVTFMVLAPESELVDKLTTNAQRAAVDDYLSYVKKRTELERMSDRKVTGVFSGSYAINPFTGDKIPVWISEYVLSGYGTGAIMAVPAHDSRDYAFAKHFNLPIIPLIEGADVTEESFDAKEGIVMNSPREGVQTLDGFNLNGKTVKEAIAATKDFVTKHQLGRVKVNYRLRDAIFSRQRYWGEPFPVYYKNGMPYMLPEECLPLELPDIDQYKPTENGEPPLGRAKKWAWDERQKQVVDKSLVDDKSVFPLELNTMPGFAGSSAYYLRYMDPHNDHALVGKEADEYWKSVDLYVGGTEHATGHLIYSRFWNKFLYDCGVSCQEEPYKKLINQGMIQGRSNFVYRVVSEDHSKAPLFVSKGLKDQYKTTPIHVWVNLVKNDILDVEAFKQWRPEYNNAEFILEDDKYICGWAVEKMSKSMYNVVNPDDIIKDYGADTLRLYEMFLGPVEASKPWDTNGIDGCHRFLKKFWSLFWGRATEDKLVVDDAQPTKESLKTVHKLIKKVTEDIEKFSYNTAVSAFMIAVNEMGQQQCHNVELLQKMIVVLAPFAPHVAEELWHVLGNEGSVCDASWPNYDEKYLVESEIQLTISFNGKARYQKTFAADADNATIESEVRADERSLKYIDGKQIVKVIIVPKKIVNIVIK
;
A
#
# COMPACT_ATOMS: atom_id res chain seq x y z
N MET A 1 30.60 -11.29 -35.15
CA MET A 1 30.86 -10.68 -33.79
C MET A 1 29.99 -11.35 -32.72
N GLU A 2 30.58 -11.79 -31.65
CA GLU A 2 29.83 -12.39 -30.56
C GLU A 2 29.13 -11.33 -29.71
N TYR A 3 27.94 -11.63 -29.19
CA TYR A 3 27.23 -10.74 -28.28
C TYR A 3 27.90 -10.68 -26.89
N ASN A 4 28.69 -9.63 -26.67
CA ASN A 4 29.37 -9.39 -25.39
C ASN A 4 28.58 -8.37 -24.55
N PHE A 5 27.56 -8.83 -23.84
CA PHE A 5 26.71 -7.97 -23.04
C PHE A 5 27.49 -7.18 -21.98
N SER A 6 28.50 -7.76 -21.33
CA SER A 6 29.24 -7.11 -20.26
C SER A 6 29.97 -5.85 -20.72
N GLU A 7 30.55 -5.85 -21.93
CA GLU A 7 31.23 -4.66 -22.49
C GLU A 7 30.22 -3.63 -23.01
N ILE A 8 29.14 -4.10 -23.66
CA ILE A 8 28.09 -3.24 -24.20
C ILE A 8 27.42 -2.46 -23.06
N GLU A 9 26.99 -3.17 -22.01
CA GLU A 9 26.27 -2.57 -20.88
C GLU A 9 27.13 -1.52 -20.16
N LYS A 10 28.39 -1.83 -19.84
CA LYS A 10 29.32 -0.88 -19.20
C LYS A 10 29.56 0.37 -20.05
N ARG A 11 29.70 0.20 -21.37
CA ARG A 11 29.91 1.31 -22.30
C ARG A 11 28.74 2.29 -22.26
N TRP A 12 27.51 1.77 -22.36
CA TRP A 12 26.35 2.64 -22.46
C TRP A 12 25.92 3.22 -21.12
N GLN A 13 26.02 2.48 -20.03
CA GLN A 13 25.81 3.02 -18.68
C GLN A 13 26.73 4.22 -18.43
N LYS A 14 28.01 4.10 -18.78
CA LYS A 14 28.95 5.20 -18.68
C LYS A 14 28.57 6.39 -19.58
N ALA A 15 28.24 6.12 -20.84
CA ALA A 15 27.87 7.17 -21.80
C ALA A 15 26.61 7.91 -21.36
N TRP A 16 25.58 7.22 -20.88
CA TRP A 16 24.34 7.84 -20.38
C TRP A 16 24.59 8.72 -19.14
N ALA A 17 25.45 8.28 -18.23
CA ALA A 17 25.81 9.04 -17.05
C ALA A 17 26.62 10.31 -17.41
N GLU A 18 27.64 10.19 -18.26
CA GLU A 18 28.49 11.33 -18.68
C GLU A 18 27.70 12.36 -19.49
N ASN A 19 26.82 11.91 -20.38
CA ASN A 19 26.00 12.78 -21.22
C ASN A 19 24.73 13.29 -20.54
N LYS A 20 24.44 12.82 -19.32
CA LYS A 20 23.17 13.10 -18.61
C LYS A 20 21.95 12.88 -19.52
N THR A 21 21.93 11.73 -20.23
CA THR A 21 20.97 11.42 -21.31
C THR A 21 19.52 11.56 -20.87
N TYR A 22 19.22 11.29 -19.59
CA TYR A 22 17.86 11.29 -19.05
C TYR A 22 17.49 12.55 -18.28
N LYS A 23 18.38 13.55 -18.25
CA LYS A 23 18.09 14.85 -17.64
C LYS A 23 16.96 15.54 -18.38
N VAL A 24 16.02 16.07 -17.62
CA VAL A 24 14.84 16.75 -18.15
C VAL A 24 14.66 18.14 -17.52
N THR A 25 14.11 19.06 -18.29
CA THR A 25 13.72 20.40 -17.88
C THR A 25 12.26 20.66 -18.28
N GLU A 26 11.68 21.78 -17.83
CA GLU A 26 10.30 22.17 -18.12
C GLU A 26 10.19 22.74 -19.54
N ASP A 27 10.24 21.86 -20.55
CA ASP A 27 10.13 22.21 -21.96
C ASP A 27 8.63 22.35 -22.36
N LYS A 28 8.15 23.60 -22.39
CA LYS A 28 6.75 23.94 -22.73
C LYS A 28 6.36 23.64 -24.18
N SER A 29 7.32 23.31 -25.05
CA SER A 29 7.05 22.91 -26.44
C SER A 29 6.60 21.45 -26.56
N LYS A 30 6.79 20.65 -25.50
CA LYS A 30 6.46 19.23 -25.43
C LYS A 30 5.38 18.96 -24.40
N GLU A 31 4.53 17.99 -24.69
CA GLU A 31 3.62 17.44 -23.71
C GLU A 31 4.40 16.67 -22.65
N LYS A 32 4.08 16.92 -21.37
CA LYS A 32 4.76 16.29 -20.24
C LYS A 32 4.23 14.88 -19.97
N PHE A 33 5.10 14.03 -19.46
CA PHE A 33 4.70 12.77 -18.85
C PHE A 33 5.53 12.50 -17.59
N TYR A 34 4.90 12.39 -16.45
CA TYR A 34 5.56 12.16 -15.17
C TYR A 34 5.35 10.71 -14.72
N VAL A 35 6.41 9.92 -14.75
CA VAL A 35 6.47 8.55 -14.24
C VAL A 35 7.16 8.55 -12.90
N LEU A 36 6.57 7.91 -11.90
CA LEU A 36 7.13 7.83 -10.57
C LEU A 36 7.04 6.41 -10.01
N ASN A 37 8.12 5.96 -9.41
CA ASN A 37 8.14 4.75 -8.59
C ASN A 37 8.10 5.11 -7.11
N MET A 38 7.52 4.23 -6.29
CA MET A 38 7.76 4.30 -4.85
C MET A 38 9.24 4.05 -4.62
N PHE A 39 9.93 5.07 -4.05
CA PHE A 39 11.38 5.00 -3.88
C PHE A 39 11.79 4.00 -2.80
N PRO A 40 12.97 3.36 -2.93
CA PRO A 40 13.38 2.31 -2.02
C PRO A 40 13.86 2.86 -0.68
N TYR A 41 13.71 2.03 0.36
CA TYR A 41 14.43 2.16 1.62
C TYR A 41 15.79 1.45 1.49
N PRO A 42 16.94 2.16 1.60
CA PRO A 42 18.26 1.58 1.38
C PRO A 42 18.69 0.70 2.57
N SER A 43 18.43 -0.58 2.48
CA SER A 43 18.88 -1.57 3.46
C SER A 43 20.26 -2.14 3.14
N GLY A 44 21.01 -2.60 4.16
CA GLY A 44 22.34 -3.17 3.99
C GLY A 44 22.44 -4.45 3.16
N ALA A 45 21.30 -4.99 2.74
CA ALA A 45 21.25 -6.18 1.88
C ALA A 45 21.39 -5.86 0.39
N GLY A 46 21.22 -4.60 -0.01
CA GLY A 46 21.00 -4.25 -1.40
C GLY A 46 19.63 -4.70 -1.91
N LEU A 47 19.44 -4.59 -3.22
CA LEU A 47 18.26 -5.07 -3.92
C LEU A 47 18.30 -6.61 -4.06
N HIS A 48 17.13 -7.25 -4.01
CA HIS A 48 16.93 -8.60 -4.57
C HIS A 48 16.11 -8.50 -5.85
N VAL A 49 16.06 -9.57 -6.64
CA VAL A 49 15.38 -9.60 -7.95
C VAL A 49 13.88 -9.25 -7.91
N GLY A 50 13.26 -9.20 -6.75
CA GLY A 50 11.87 -8.76 -6.62
C GLY A 50 11.69 -7.24 -6.63
N HIS A 51 12.71 -6.46 -6.28
CA HIS A 51 12.61 -4.99 -6.24
C HIS A 51 12.54 -4.35 -7.63
N PRO A 52 13.35 -4.78 -8.64
CA PRO A 52 13.35 -4.14 -9.94
C PRO A 52 12.08 -4.32 -10.76
N LEU A 53 11.22 -5.28 -10.43
CA LEU A 53 10.00 -5.58 -11.20
C LEU A 53 9.18 -4.32 -11.52
N GLY A 54 8.82 -3.55 -10.50
CA GLY A 54 8.06 -2.30 -10.67
C GLY A 54 8.87 -1.24 -11.40
N TYR A 55 10.16 -1.13 -11.10
CA TYR A 55 11.06 -0.15 -11.73
C TYR A 55 11.29 -0.43 -13.21
N ILE A 56 11.44 -1.71 -13.60
CA ILE A 56 11.56 -2.09 -15.02
C ILE A 56 10.24 -1.82 -15.74
N ALA A 57 9.10 -2.18 -15.13
CA ALA A 57 7.80 -1.94 -15.72
C ALA A 57 7.53 -0.45 -16.01
N SER A 58 7.86 0.42 -15.06
CA SER A 58 7.72 1.88 -15.21
C SER A 58 8.74 2.46 -16.19
N ASP A 59 9.97 1.96 -16.19
CA ASP A 59 11.05 2.40 -17.09
C ASP A 59 10.72 2.09 -18.55
N ILE A 60 10.15 0.92 -18.84
CA ILE A 60 9.66 0.58 -20.17
C ILE A 60 8.62 1.61 -20.62
N TYR A 61 7.69 1.97 -19.76
CA TYR A 61 6.66 2.96 -20.06
C TYR A 61 7.24 4.36 -20.25
N ALA A 62 8.19 4.76 -19.40
CA ALA A 62 8.91 6.03 -19.51
C ALA A 62 9.65 6.16 -20.84
N ARG A 63 10.40 5.14 -21.22
CA ARG A 63 11.12 5.09 -22.50
C ARG A 63 10.18 5.11 -23.70
N PHE A 64 9.07 4.38 -23.63
CA PHE A 64 8.02 4.38 -24.64
C PHE A 64 7.41 5.77 -24.83
N LYS A 65 7.07 6.47 -23.75
CA LYS A 65 6.55 7.85 -23.80
C LYS A 65 7.56 8.83 -24.38
N ARG A 66 8.84 8.70 -24.04
CA ARG A 66 9.90 9.53 -24.62
C ARG A 66 10.01 9.31 -26.13
N LEU A 67 9.97 8.06 -26.60
CA LEU A 67 9.96 7.72 -28.03
C LEU A 67 8.70 8.22 -28.76
N GLN A 68 7.60 8.43 -28.04
CA GLN A 68 6.39 9.09 -28.56
C GLN A 68 6.49 10.63 -28.61
N GLY A 69 7.62 11.23 -28.16
CA GLY A 69 7.87 12.66 -28.18
C GLY A 69 7.47 13.43 -26.93
N PHE A 70 7.03 12.73 -25.87
CA PHE A 70 6.75 13.37 -24.57
C PHE A 70 8.04 13.85 -23.88
N ASN A 71 7.91 14.90 -23.08
CA ASN A 71 8.92 15.31 -22.13
C ASN A 71 8.72 14.52 -20.83
N VAL A 72 9.57 13.55 -20.57
CA VAL A 72 9.36 12.54 -19.53
C VAL A 72 10.18 12.86 -18.29
N LEU A 73 9.51 13.05 -17.15
CA LEU A 73 10.14 13.09 -15.83
C LEU A 73 10.08 11.68 -15.22
N ASN A 74 11.25 11.08 -14.99
CA ASN A 74 11.42 9.78 -14.35
C ASN A 74 12.51 9.88 -13.27
N PRO A 75 12.20 10.42 -12.07
CA PRO A 75 13.17 10.63 -11.01
C PRO A 75 13.31 9.38 -10.13
N MET A 76 14.41 9.35 -9.36
CA MET A 76 14.64 8.35 -8.33
C MET A 76 15.36 8.98 -7.14
N GLY A 77 15.17 8.40 -5.96
CA GLY A 77 15.80 8.81 -4.72
C GLY A 77 15.62 7.74 -3.63
N TYR A 78 15.74 8.15 -2.36
CA TYR A 78 15.77 7.19 -1.26
C TYR A 78 14.94 7.67 -0.07
N ASP A 79 14.10 6.77 0.44
CA ASP A 79 13.49 6.92 1.76
C ASP A 79 14.51 6.45 2.82
N ALA A 80 15.19 7.40 3.44
CA ALA A 80 16.45 7.14 4.13
C ALA A 80 16.36 7.21 5.66
N TYR A 81 15.17 7.50 6.22
CA TYR A 81 14.91 7.46 7.66
C TYR A 81 14.21 6.16 8.07
N GLY A 82 14.44 5.69 9.30
CA GLY A 82 13.71 4.56 9.86
C GLY A 82 14.51 3.65 10.76
N LEU A 83 13.81 2.66 11.32
CA LEU A 83 14.32 1.71 12.32
C LEU A 83 15.57 0.90 11.92
N PRO A 84 15.75 0.43 10.67
CA PRO A 84 16.87 -0.47 10.39
C PRO A 84 18.24 0.16 10.60
N ALA A 85 18.42 1.40 10.15
CA ALA A 85 19.69 2.12 10.34
C ALA A 85 19.92 2.47 11.82
N GLU A 86 18.87 2.84 12.55
CA GLU A 86 18.97 3.13 13.97
C GLU A 86 19.27 1.89 14.81
N GLN A 87 18.64 0.75 14.54
CA GLN A 87 18.96 -0.51 15.21
C GLN A 87 20.41 -0.94 14.99
N TYR A 88 20.91 -0.77 13.78
CA TYR A 88 22.32 -1.03 13.49
C TYR A 88 23.23 -0.07 14.26
N ALA A 89 22.87 1.20 14.36
CA ALA A 89 23.59 2.20 15.16
C ALA A 89 23.57 1.87 16.66
N ILE A 90 22.46 1.39 17.20
CA ILE A 90 22.36 0.94 18.61
C ILE A 90 23.29 -0.24 18.88
N GLN A 91 23.41 -1.18 17.93
CA GLN A 91 24.25 -2.37 18.08
C GLN A 91 25.74 -2.08 17.94
N THR A 92 26.12 -1.19 17.06
CA THR A 92 27.51 -0.96 16.64
C THR A 92 28.12 0.33 17.18
N GLY A 93 27.29 1.28 17.64
CA GLY A 93 27.71 2.63 18.00
C GLY A 93 28.05 3.52 16.81
N GLN A 94 27.89 3.03 15.56
CA GLN A 94 28.12 3.81 14.36
C GLN A 94 26.98 4.78 14.10
N HIS A 95 27.28 6.02 13.68
CA HIS A 95 26.24 7.00 13.33
C HIS A 95 25.37 6.48 12.18
N PRO A 96 24.00 6.54 12.30
CA PRO A 96 23.10 5.96 11.29
C PRO A 96 23.27 6.57 9.89
N ALA A 97 23.69 7.83 9.78
CA ALA A 97 23.97 8.47 8.49
C ALA A 97 25.04 7.74 7.68
N ILE A 98 26.10 7.23 8.35
CA ILE A 98 27.22 6.53 7.67
C ILE A 98 26.70 5.24 7.03
N THR A 99 25.96 4.45 7.78
CA THR A 99 25.35 3.22 7.28
C THR A 99 24.37 3.52 6.14
N THR A 100 23.54 4.54 6.30
CA THR A 100 22.56 4.96 5.29
C THR A 100 23.25 5.38 3.99
N GLU A 101 24.32 6.19 4.06
CA GLU A 101 25.07 6.62 2.89
C GLU A 101 25.71 5.42 2.16
N THR A 102 26.37 4.52 2.89
CA THR A 102 26.96 3.30 2.32
C THR A 102 25.90 2.44 1.60
N ASN A 103 24.71 2.34 2.19
CA ASN A 103 23.61 1.58 1.58
C ASN A 103 23.05 2.28 0.34
N ILE A 104 22.93 3.60 0.35
CA ILE A 104 22.52 4.40 -0.81
C ILE A 104 23.49 4.19 -1.97
N ASP A 105 24.80 4.27 -1.71
CA ASP A 105 25.82 4.05 -2.75
C ASP A 105 25.70 2.66 -3.37
N HIS A 106 25.49 1.64 -2.55
CA HIS A 106 25.28 0.28 -3.04
C HIS A 106 23.99 0.13 -3.88
N TYR A 107 22.87 0.70 -3.42
CA TYR A 107 21.61 0.71 -4.18
C TYR A 107 21.76 1.46 -5.51
N ARG A 108 22.49 2.60 -5.49
CA ARG A 108 22.76 3.39 -6.68
C ARG A 108 23.56 2.58 -7.71
N GLU A 109 24.60 1.90 -7.27
CA GLU A 109 25.39 1.02 -8.13
C GLU A 109 24.55 -0.09 -8.78
N GLN A 110 23.66 -0.73 -8.01
CA GLN A 110 22.76 -1.78 -8.52
C GLN A 110 21.76 -1.22 -9.53
N LEU A 111 21.15 -0.07 -9.25
CA LEU A 111 20.21 0.58 -10.16
C LEU A 111 20.86 1.03 -11.46
N ASP A 112 22.07 1.59 -11.38
CA ASP A 112 22.84 2.00 -12.56
C ASP A 112 23.20 0.79 -13.44
N LYS A 113 23.56 -0.37 -12.86
CA LYS A 113 23.84 -1.62 -13.60
C LYS A 113 22.62 -2.16 -14.35
N ILE A 114 21.40 -1.97 -13.81
CA ILE A 114 20.15 -2.42 -14.48
C ILE A 114 19.82 -1.50 -15.67
N GLY A 115 20.35 -0.28 -15.71
CA GLY A 115 20.23 0.63 -16.83
C GLY A 115 18.89 1.33 -16.93
N PHE A 116 18.41 1.91 -15.83
CA PHE A 116 17.20 2.71 -15.79
C PHE A 116 17.37 4.09 -16.43
N SER A 117 16.27 4.66 -16.94
CA SER A 117 16.25 6.02 -17.50
C SER A 117 15.94 7.09 -16.44
N PHE A 118 16.54 6.97 -15.26
CA PHE A 118 16.33 7.92 -14.17
C PHE A 118 17.08 9.25 -14.39
N ASP A 119 16.39 10.36 -14.10
CA ASP A 119 17.03 11.68 -14.00
C ASP A 119 17.65 11.85 -12.61
N TRP A 120 18.90 11.43 -12.47
CA TRP A 120 19.63 11.51 -11.21
C TRP A 120 19.99 12.94 -10.75
N ASP A 121 19.90 13.94 -11.63
CA ASP A 121 20.03 15.33 -11.19
C ASP A 121 18.86 15.77 -10.27
N ARG A 122 17.79 14.98 -10.24
CA ARG A 122 16.61 15.21 -9.36
C ARG A 122 16.53 14.25 -8.17
N GLU A 123 17.64 13.57 -7.86
CA GLU A 123 17.70 12.68 -6.69
C GLU A 123 17.34 13.43 -5.40
N VAL A 124 16.52 12.80 -4.57
CA VAL A 124 16.20 13.27 -3.21
C VAL A 124 16.48 12.17 -2.20
N ARG A 125 16.83 12.57 -0.99
CA ARG A 125 17.06 11.70 0.17
C ARG A 125 16.30 12.28 1.34
N THR A 126 15.40 11.54 1.95
CA THR A 126 14.57 12.06 3.04
C THR A 126 15.39 12.47 4.27
N CYS A 127 16.60 11.93 4.44
CA CYS A 127 17.52 12.30 5.52
C CYS A 127 18.40 13.53 5.23
N ASP A 128 18.33 14.09 4.03
CA ASP A 128 19.06 15.32 3.70
C ASP A 128 18.39 16.54 4.34
N PRO A 129 19.12 17.40 5.11
CA PRO A 129 18.57 18.62 5.67
C PRO A 129 17.88 19.54 4.67
N LYS A 130 18.40 19.62 3.43
CA LYS A 130 17.75 20.37 2.35
C LYS A 130 16.40 19.82 1.92
N TYR A 131 16.22 18.50 2.09
CA TYR A 131 14.95 17.85 1.83
C TYR A 131 13.97 18.00 2.99
N TYR A 132 14.34 17.60 4.20
CA TYR A 132 13.42 17.63 5.32
C TYR A 132 13.13 19.04 5.86
N HIS A 133 13.88 20.06 5.45
CA HIS A 133 13.49 21.46 5.56
C HIS A 133 12.01 21.66 5.16
N TRP A 134 11.62 21.07 4.05
CA TRP A 134 10.26 21.21 3.52
C TRP A 134 9.24 20.34 4.25
N THR A 135 9.63 19.22 4.81
CA THR A 135 8.80 18.43 5.72
C THR A 135 8.50 19.22 7.00
N GLN A 136 9.52 19.85 7.58
CA GLN A 136 9.38 20.71 8.74
C GLN A 136 8.51 21.94 8.43
N TRP A 137 8.71 22.57 7.31
CA TRP A 137 7.90 23.69 6.84
C TRP A 137 6.41 23.29 6.69
N ALA A 138 6.12 22.16 6.09
CA ALA A 138 4.76 21.66 5.93
C ALA A 138 4.10 21.39 7.29
N PHE A 139 4.86 20.84 8.25
CA PHE A 139 4.38 20.65 9.61
C PHE A 139 4.02 21.97 10.28
N ILE A 140 4.85 23.00 10.15
CA ILE A 140 4.54 24.36 10.66
C ILE A 140 3.26 24.91 10.02
N LYS A 141 3.07 24.71 8.71
CA LYS A 141 1.83 25.12 8.03
C LYS A 141 0.61 24.38 8.55
N MET A 142 0.70 23.07 8.79
CA MET A 142 -0.38 22.27 9.39
C MET A 142 -0.70 22.70 10.82
N PHE A 143 0.33 23.00 11.61
CA PHE A 143 0.13 23.53 12.97
C PHE A 143 -0.58 24.89 12.94
N ASN A 144 -0.26 25.76 11.99
CA ASN A 144 -0.86 27.08 11.82
C ASN A 144 -2.13 27.09 10.96
N SER A 145 -2.81 25.95 10.85
CA SER A 145 -4.04 25.80 10.06
C SER A 145 -5.13 25.08 10.85
N PHE A 146 -6.38 25.38 10.50
CA PHE A 146 -7.58 24.64 10.91
C PHE A 146 -8.39 24.20 9.69
N PHE A 147 -9.30 23.27 9.86
CA PHE A 147 -10.14 22.74 8.77
C PHE A 147 -11.60 23.17 8.94
N CYS A 148 -12.16 23.82 7.93
CA CYS A 148 -13.57 24.24 7.86
C CYS A 148 -14.40 23.12 7.23
N ASN A 149 -15.42 22.62 7.95
CA ASN A 149 -16.30 21.55 7.48
C ASN A 149 -17.25 22.02 6.37
N ASP A 150 -17.65 23.28 6.36
CA ASP A 150 -18.57 23.80 5.35
C ASP A 150 -17.93 23.91 3.98
N THR A 151 -16.70 24.40 3.92
CA THR A 151 -15.94 24.55 2.67
C THR A 151 -15.09 23.34 2.33
N GLN A 152 -14.93 22.40 3.28
CA GLN A 152 -14.06 21.25 3.16
C GLN A 152 -12.61 21.61 2.82
N LYS A 153 -12.07 22.68 3.44
CA LYS A 153 -10.72 23.22 3.20
C LYS A 153 -10.02 23.64 4.49
N ALA A 154 -8.70 23.63 4.43
CA ALA A 154 -7.86 24.24 5.45
C ALA A 154 -7.74 25.74 5.26
N TYR A 155 -7.66 26.46 6.38
CA TYR A 155 -7.45 27.90 6.44
C TYR A 155 -6.42 28.24 7.53
N PRO A 156 -5.77 29.44 7.46
CA PRO A 156 -4.85 29.88 8.49
C PRO A 156 -5.50 29.99 9.87
N ILE A 157 -4.84 29.50 10.92
CA ILE A 157 -5.35 29.58 12.30
C ILE A 157 -5.65 31.01 12.76
N ALA A 158 -4.97 32.01 12.17
CA ALA A 158 -5.22 33.43 12.42
C ALA A 158 -6.66 33.84 12.09
N ASP A 159 -7.29 33.24 11.12
CA ASP A 159 -8.68 33.54 10.78
C ASP A 159 -9.65 32.97 11.83
N LEU A 160 -9.33 31.83 12.41
CA LEU A 160 -10.08 31.25 13.53
C LEU A 160 -9.94 32.14 14.78
N ILE A 161 -8.75 32.66 15.06
CA ILE A 161 -8.51 33.60 16.18
C ILE A 161 -9.40 34.84 16.03
N LYS A 162 -9.47 35.44 14.84
CA LYS A 162 -10.34 36.56 14.56
C LYS A 162 -11.82 36.24 14.81
N HIS A 163 -12.25 35.04 14.44
CA HIS A 163 -13.61 34.56 14.69
C HIS A 163 -13.88 34.46 16.20
N PHE A 164 -12.95 33.90 16.97
CA PHE A 164 -13.04 33.82 18.43
C PHE A 164 -13.09 35.20 19.11
N GLU A 165 -12.38 36.17 18.56
CA GLU A 165 -12.37 37.54 19.09
C GLU A 165 -13.70 38.28 18.89
N THR A 166 -14.51 37.87 17.89
CA THR A 166 -15.78 38.53 17.52
C THR A 166 -17.01 37.76 17.95
N GLU A 167 -17.01 36.44 17.76
CA GLU A 167 -18.19 35.59 17.92
C GLU A 167 -18.00 34.45 18.93
N GLY A 168 -16.77 34.23 19.43
CA GLY A 168 -16.48 33.05 20.22
C GLY A 168 -16.59 31.78 19.38
N THR A 169 -17.34 30.77 19.87
CA THR A 169 -17.62 29.51 19.13
C THR A 169 -18.97 29.52 18.44
N GLU A 170 -19.72 30.63 18.41
CA GLU A 170 -21.00 30.72 17.70
C GLU A 170 -20.78 30.60 16.16
N ASN A 171 -21.73 29.98 15.48
CA ASN A 171 -21.74 29.79 14.02
C ASN A 171 -20.46 29.10 13.46
N LEU A 172 -19.74 28.34 14.29
CA LEU A 172 -18.50 27.71 13.92
C LEU A 172 -18.71 26.23 13.56
N ASN A 173 -18.42 25.84 12.31
CA ASN A 173 -18.44 24.47 11.84
C ASN A 173 -17.05 24.04 11.34
N VAL A 174 -16.21 23.61 12.24
CA VAL A 174 -14.81 23.25 12.00
C VAL A 174 -14.47 21.89 12.59
N ALA A 175 -13.44 21.26 12.05
CA ALA A 175 -12.89 20.03 12.63
C ALA A 175 -12.26 20.34 14.01
N GLN A 176 -12.61 19.55 15.01
CA GLN A 176 -12.19 19.75 16.39
C GLN A 176 -12.09 18.41 17.12
N SER A 177 -11.25 18.32 18.14
CA SER A 177 -11.13 17.12 18.97
C SER A 177 -12.28 17.01 19.96
N GLU A 178 -12.65 18.15 20.58
CA GLU A 178 -13.74 18.27 21.55
C GLU A 178 -14.65 19.45 21.19
N SER A 179 -15.93 19.34 21.45
CA SER A 179 -16.88 20.44 21.24
C SER A 179 -16.76 21.45 22.38
N LEU A 180 -16.15 22.58 22.10
CA LEU A 180 -15.99 23.68 23.06
C LEU A 180 -17.04 24.76 22.80
N HIS A 181 -17.51 25.41 23.89
CA HIS A 181 -18.45 26.51 23.83
C HIS A 181 -17.95 27.67 24.71
N PHE A 182 -17.67 28.81 24.10
CA PHE A 182 -17.26 30.05 24.80
C PHE A 182 -17.61 31.30 23.99
N SER A 183 -17.81 32.42 24.68
CA SER A 183 -18.07 33.71 24.06
C SER A 183 -16.77 34.44 23.67
N ALA A 184 -16.90 35.53 22.89
CA ALA A 184 -15.76 36.37 22.53
C ALA A 184 -15.11 37.01 23.77
N GLU A 185 -15.92 37.39 24.80
CA GLU A 185 -15.43 37.95 26.06
C GLU A 185 -14.61 36.89 26.82
N THR A 186 -15.09 35.65 26.86
CA THR A 186 -14.37 34.54 27.49
C THR A 186 -13.03 34.33 26.82
N TRP A 187 -13.00 34.30 25.48
CA TRP A 187 -11.76 34.17 24.72
C TRP A 187 -10.74 35.26 25.07
N LYS A 188 -11.19 36.51 25.08
CA LYS A 188 -10.32 37.67 25.40
C LYS A 188 -9.83 37.66 26.84
N SER A 189 -10.52 37.04 27.77
CA SER A 189 -10.11 36.88 29.16
C SER A 189 -9.14 35.74 29.41
N MET A 190 -8.97 34.82 28.48
CA MET A 190 -8.04 33.71 28.60
C MET A 190 -6.59 34.20 28.61
N SER A 191 -5.77 33.56 29.43
CA SER A 191 -4.32 33.72 29.37
C SER A 191 -3.78 33.13 28.03
N GLU A 192 -2.56 33.53 27.64
CA GLU A 192 -1.89 33.03 26.45
C GLU A 192 -1.86 31.46 26.42
N VAL A 193 -1.54 30.85 27.59
CA VAL A 193 -1.50 29.40 27.74
C VAL A 193 -2.87 28.77 27.49
N GLU A 194 -3.94 29.34 28.01
CA GLU A 194 -5.32 28.87 27.82
C GLU A 194 -5.74 29.01 26.36
N GLN A 195 -5.41 30.13 25.71
CA GLN A 195 -5.68 30.33 24.29
C GLN A 195 -4.93 29.32 23.44
N GLN A 196 -3.64 29.06 23.68
CA GLN A 196 -2.86 28.06 22.95
C GLN A 196 -3.42 26.64 23.15
N LYS A 197 -3.83 26.30 24.39
CA LYS A 197 -4.48 25.04 24.69
C LYS A 197 -5.82 24.89 23.95
N THR A 198 -6.61 25.95 23.88
CA THR A 198 -7.88 25.97 23.14
C THR A 198 -7.63 25.82 21.64
N LEU A 199 -6.66 26.54 21.08
CA LEU A 199 -6.32 26.42 19.63
C LEU A 199 -5.85 25.01 19.25
N MET A 200 -5.18 24.28 20.17
CA MET A 200 -4.75 22.91 19.95
C MET A 200 -5.92 21.97 19.57
N ASN A 201 -7.13 22.28 20.08
CA ASN A 201 -8.36 21.55 19.76
C ASN A 201 -8.76 21.63 18.26
N TYR A 202 -8.25 22.63 17.52
CA TYR A 202 -8.68 22.92 16.14
C TYR A 202 -7.56 22.75 15.10
N ARG A 203 -6.29 22.74 15.53
CA ARG A 203 -5.14 22.65 14.60
C ARG A 203 -5.14 21.36 13.80
N ILE A 204 -4.64 21.40 12.57
CA ILE A 204 -4.45 20.20 11.73
C ILE A 204 -3.31 19.34 12.27
N ALA A 205 -2.16 19.94 12.64
CA ALA A 205 -1.15 19.25 13.42
C ALA A 205 -1.31 19.67 14.89
N TYR A 206 -1.52 18.73 15.78
CA TYR A 206 -1.82 19.01 17.18
C TYR A 206 -1.15 18.00 18.12
N LEU A 207 -0.92 18.44 19.36
CA LEU A 207 -0.41 17.60 20.43
C LEU A 207 -1.60 17.10 21.26
N GLY A 208 -1.79 15.79 21.31
CA GLY A 208 -2.92 15.16 22.00
C GLY A 208 -2.54 13.89 22.73
N GLU A 209 -3.36 13.49 23.71
CA GLU A 209 -3.24 12.18 24.33
C GLU A 209 -3.95 11.13 23.49
N THR A 210 -3.26 10.07 23.14
CA THR A 210 -3.82 8.96 22.35
C THR A 210 -3.27 7.62 22.82
N VAL A 211 -4.01 6.56 22.54
CA VAL A 211 -3.55 5.18 22.77
C VAL A 211 -2.67 4.75 21.59
N VAL A 212 -1.46 4.30 21.90
CA VAL A 212 -0.43 3.97 20.92
C VAL A 212 0.08 2.54 21.11
N ASN A 213 0.63 1.98 20.04
CA ASN A 213 1.36 0.71 20.07
C ASN A 213 2.77 0.94 20.61
N TRP A 214 2.95 0.87 21.92
CA TRP A 214 4.25 1.05 22.56
C TRP A 214 5.03 -0.27 22.58
N CYS A 215 6.26 -0.23 22.08
CA CYS A 215 7.19 -1.35 22.14
C CYS A 215 8.30 -1.08 23.16
N PRO A 216 8.24 -1.64 24.38
CA PRO A 216 9.28 -1.42 25.40
C PRO A 216 10.66 -1.90 24.94
N GLY A 217 10.73 -3.01 24.19
CA GLY A 217 11.97 -3.58 23.67
C GLY A 217 12.70 -2.70 22.67
N LEU A 218 11.95 -1.88 21.91
CA LEU A 218 12.49 -0.90 20.96
C LEU A 218 12.52 0.52 21.52
N GLY A 219 11.82 0.78 22.65
CA GLY A 219 11.71 2.09 23.26
C GLY A 219 10.99 3.13 22.42
N THR A 220 10.05 2.72 21.56
CA THR A 220 9.34 3.60 20.63
C THR A 220 7.91 3.16 20.36
N VAL A 221 7.10 4.11 19.87
CA VAL A 221 5.78 3.85 19.31
C VAL A 221 5.93 3.24 17.89
N LEU A 222 5.11 2.26 17.59
CA LEU A 222 5.03 1.58 16.30
C LEU A 222 3.73 1.92 15.59
N ALA A 223 3.79 2.05 14.26
CA ALA A 223 2.61 2.11 13.42
C ALA A 223 1.89 0.74 13.40
N ASN A 224 0.63 0.69 12.97
CA ASN A 224 -0.14 -0.55 12.97
C ASN A 224 0.46 -1.62 12.02
N ASP A 225 1.08 -1.20 10.93
CA ASP A 225 1.77 -2.04 9.96
C ASP A 225 3.14 -2.56 10.45
N GLU A 226 3.71 -1.93 11.50
CA GLU A 226 4.93 -2.38 12.17
C GLU A 226 4.65 -3.43 13.28
N VAL A 227 3.38 -3.78 13.50
CA VAL A 227 2.96 -4.76 14.54
C VAL A 227 2.30 -5.97 13.89
N VAL A 228 2.85 -7.16 14.14
CA VAL A 228 2.34 -8.43 13.62
C VAL A 228 2.10 -9.40 14.79
N ASN A 229 0.88 -9.86 14.95
CA ASN A 229 0.50 -10.80 16.02
C ASN A 229 0.90 -10.33 17.45
N GLY A 230 0.76 -9.02 17.73
CA GLY A 230 1.06 -8.45 19.06
C GLY A 230 2.55 -8.24 19.37
N VAL A 231 3.41 -8.45 18.35
CA VAL A 231 4.85 -8.20 18.47
C VAL A 231 5.33 -7.27 17.34
N SER A 232 6.45 -6.60 17.57
CA SER A 232 7.07 -5.78 16.52
C SER A 232 7.51 -6.67 15.34
N GLU A 233 7.25 -6.24 14.11
CA GLU A 233 7.71 -6.94 12.90
C GLU A 233 9.23 -7.17 12.93
N ARG A 234 9.96 -6.22 13.50
CA ARG A 234 11.40 -6.28 13.68
C ARG A 234 11.75 -6.61 15.12
N GLY A 235 12.50 -7.68 15.31
CA GLY A 235 12.98 -8.13 16.61
C GLY A 235 11.98 -8.95 17.41
N GLY A 236 10.70 -9.03 17.01
CA GLY A 236 9.70 -9.87 17.67
C GLY A 236 9.41 -9.46 19.13
N TYR A 237 9.58 -8.18 19.49
CA TYR A 237 9.36 -7.69 20.84
C TYR A 237 7.88 -7.48 21.13
N PRO A 238 7.40 -7.80 22.34
CA PRO A 238 6.01 -7.54 22.74
C PRO A 238 5.64 -6.07 22.59
N VAL A 239 4.44 -5.83 22.07
CA VAL A 239 3.85 -4.50 21.92
C VAL A 239 2.66 -4.38 22.87
N VAL A 240 2.55 -3.25 23.56
CA VAL A 240 1.47 -2.96 24.50
C VAL A 240 0.74 -1.68 24.12
N GLN A 241 -0.54 -1.63 24.41
CA GLN A 241 -1.32 -0.39 24.29
C GLN A 241 -0.99 0.53 25.45
N LYS A 242 -0.61 1.79 25.15
CA LYS A 242 -0.25 2.80 26.16
C LYS A 242 -0.83 4.15 25.77
N LYS A 243 -1.45 4.84 26.73
CA LYS A 243 -1.89 6.23 26.57
C LYS A 243 -0.69 7.15 26.70
N MET A 244 -0.38 7.92 25.67
CA MET A 244 0.76 8.83 25.62
C MET A 244 0.40 10.13 24.90
N GLN A 245 1.05 11.21 25.29
CA GLN A 245 1.00 12.47 24.56
C GLN A 245 1.80 12.33 23.25
N GLN A 246 1.16 12.60 22.12
CA GLN A 246 1.73 12.42 20.78
C GLN A 246 1.36 13.58 19.88
N TRP A 247 2.25 13.93 18.95
CA TRP A 247 1.86 14.71 17.80
C TRP A 247 0.91 13.89 16.92
N CYS A 248 -0.14 14.52 16.47
CA CYS A 248 -1.16 13.91 15.59
C CYS A 248 -1.41 14.83 14.40
N LEU A 249 -1.74 14.24 13.26
CA LEU A 249 -2.28 14.95 12.09
C LEU A 249 -3.76 14.63 11.94
N ARG A 250 -4.60 15.65 11.79
CA ARG A 250 -6.05 15.56 11.68
C ARG A 250 -6.48 15.07 10.30
N THR A 251 -6.04 13.86 9.94
CA THR A 251 -6.37 13.19 8.67
C THR A 251 -7.85 12.89 8.54
N SER A 252 -8.54 12.66 9.67
CA SER A 252 -9.98 12.42 9.73
C SER A 252 -10.80 13.58 9.19
N ALA A 253 -10.33 14.83 9.30
CA ALA A 253 -10.98 16.00 8.74
C ALA A 253 -11.10 15.95 7.21
N TYR A 254 -10.14 15.30 6.55
CA TYR A 254 -10.12 15.14 5.09
C TYR A 254 -10.84 13.87 4.59
N ALA A 255 -11.45 13.08 5.47
CA ALA A 255 -12.01 11.77 5.15
C ALA A 255 -12.99 11.82 3.97
N GLN A 256 -13.92 12.79 3.92
CA GLN A 256 -14.88 12.93 2.83
C GLN A 256 -14.17 13.28 1.52
N ARG A 257 -13.24 14.25 1.53
CA ARG A 257 -12.48 14.65 0.33
C ARG A 257 -11.59 13.51 -0.19
N LEU A 258 -11.06 12.68 0.71
CA LEU A 258 -10.31 11.47 0.32
C LEU A 258 -11.21 10.45 -0.39
N LEU A 259 -12.48 10.31 0.02
CA LEU A 259 -13.45 9.47 -0.67
C LEU A 259 -13.86 10.04 -2.02
N ASP A 260 -14.23 11.32 -2.06
CA ASP A 260 -14.67 12.00 -3.28
C ASP A 260 -13.58 11.99 -4.35
N GLY A 261 -12.32 12.16 -3.96
CA GLY A 261 -11.16 12.13 -4.85
C GLY A 261 -10.95 10.79 -5.55
N LEU A 262 -11.43 9.67 -4.99
CA LEU A 262 -11.31 8.34 -5.61
C LEU A 262 -12.08 8.24 -6.95
N GLU A 263 -13.08 9.07 -7.17
CA GLU A 263 -13.88 9.09 -8.41
C GLU A 263 -13.09 9.74 -9.57
N HIS A 264 -12.06 10.51 -9.28
CA HIS A 264 -11.31 11.31 -10.26
C HIS A 264 -9.94 10.69 -10.63
N ILE A 265 -9.59 9.53 -10.07
CA ILE A 265 -8.32 8.85 -10.30
C ILE A 265 -8.51 7.50 -10.98
N ASN A 266 -7.53 7.13 -11.82
CA ASN A 266 -7.55 5.87 -12.56
C ASN A 266 -6.76 4.79 -11.81
N TRP A 267 -7.34 4.33 -10.70
CA TRP A 267 -6.81 3.25 -9.88
C TRP A 267 -7.70 2.01 -10.01
N THR A 268 -7.18 0.85 -9.68
CA THR A 268 -7.96 -0.40 -9.70
C THR A 268 -9.10 -0.33 -8.67
N ASP A 269 -10.22 -0.96 -8.99
CA ASP A 269 -11.37 -1.02 -8.07
C ASP A 269 -11.00 -1.65 -6.72
N SER A 270 -10.10 -2.63 -6.73
CA SER A 270 -9.61 -3.27 -5.50
C SER A 270 -8.92 -2.27 -4.56
N ILE A 271 -8.06 -1.40 -5.07
CA ILE A 271 -7.37 -0.38 -4.26
C ILE A 271 -8.35 0.69 -3.80
N LYS A 272 -9.25 1.16 -4.69
CA LYS A 272 -10.28 2.12 -4.31
C LYS A 272 -11.17 1.58 -3.19
N GLU A 273 -11.58 0.32 -3.30
CA GLU A 273 -12.41 -0.33 -2.29
C GLU A 273 -11.65 -0.53 -0.96
N THR A 274 -10.37 -0.87 -1.02
CA THR A 274 -9.50 -0.94 0.16
C THR A 274 -9.45 0.42 0.87
N GLN A 275 -9.30 1.52 0.14
CA GLN A 275 -9.31 2.86 0.73
C GLN A 275 -10.70 3.26 1.24
N ARG A 276 -11.78 2.97 0.51
CA ARG A 276 -13.16 3.22 0.98
C ARG A 276 -13.42 2.50 2.29
N ASN A 277 -13.04 1.24 2.38
CA ASN A 277 -13.19 0.45 3.59
C ASN A 277 -12.32 0.95 4.74
N TRP A 278 -11.11 1.41 4.48
CA TRP A 278 -10.23 1.98 5.49
C TRP A 278 -10.75 3.31 6.03
N ILE A 279 -11.21 4.19 5.16
CA ILE A 279 -11.82 5.47 5.53
C ILE A 279 -13.16 5.21 6.24
N GLY A 280 -13.93 4.20 5.78
CA GLY A 280 -15.06 3.65 6.49
C GLY A 280 -16.15 4.66 6.78
N ARG A 281 -16.67 5.35 5.75
CA ARG A 281 -17.80 6.26 5.90
C ARG A 281 -19.05 5.50 6.31
N SER A 282 -19.67 5.93 7.38
CA SER A 282 -20.96 5.42 7.80
C SER A 282 -21.88 6.58 8.17
N GLU A 283 -23.11 6.54 7.66
CA GLU A 283 -24.14 7.49 8.03
C GLU A 283 -25.11 6.81 9.00
N GLY A 284 -25.33 7.44 10.12
CA GLY A 284 -26.17 6.89 11.18
C GLY A 284 -26.81 7.99 12.02
N THR A 285 -27.29 7.57 13.18
CA THR A 285 -27.98 8.42 14.13
C THR A 285 -27.23 8.37 15.46
N GLU A 286 -26.81 9.51 15.96
CA GLU A 286 -26.45 9.67 17.37
C GLU A 286 -27.73 9.79 18.17
N MET A 287 -27.85 9.00 19.24
CA MET A 287 -28.98 9.06 20.16
C MET A 287 -28.50 9.16 21.59
N GLU A 288 -29.15 9.99 22.37
CA GLU A 288 -28.88 10.19 23.79
C GLU A 288 -29.72 9.23 24.64
N PHE A 289 -29.03 8.48 25.50
CA PHE A 289 -29.65 7.61 26.50
C PHE A 289 -29.38 8.16 27.89
N LYS A 290 -30.40 8.39 28.64
CA LYS A 290 -30.28 8.67 30.08
C LYS A 290 -29.93 7.37 30.82
N TYR A 291 -29.27 7.47 31.96
CA TYR A 291 -28.95 6.33 32.82
C TYR A 291 -29.35 6.54 34.26
N CYS A 292 -29.54 5.45 34.98
CA CYS A 292 -29.74 5.43 36.40
C CYS A 292 -28.76 4.45 37.07
N LEU A 293 -28.18 4.86 38.18
CA LEU A 293 -27.26 4.05 38.98
C LEU A 293 -28.07 3.14 39.92
N GLY A 294 -27.72 1.87 39.93
CA GLY A 294 -27.92 0.92 41.02
C GLY A 294 -29.33 0.72 41.59
N SER A 295 -30.41 0.68 40.80
CA SER A 295 -31.69 0.18 41.29
C SER A 295 -31.96 -1.22 40.80
N ASP A 296 -31.91 -2.21 41.69
CA ASP A 296 -32.42 -3.58 41.41
C ASP A 296 -33.89 -3.54 40.99
N ALA A 297 -34.17 -4.14 39.82
CA ALA A 297 -35.51 -4.21 39.23
C ALA A 297 -36.48 -5.13 40.05
N SER A 298 -36.11 -5.55 41.23
CA SER A 298 -36.86 -6.53 42.03
C SER A 298 -37.71 -5.93 43.18
N SER A 299 -37.70 -4.61 43.42
CA SER A 299 -38.58 -3.99 44.43
C SER A 299 -39.84 -3.39 43.79
N ASN A 300 -40.95 -4.11 43.79
CA ASN A 300 -42.28 -3.61 43.43
C ASN A 300 -42.88 -2.64 44.48
N ASN A 301 -42.05 -1.94 45.26
CA ASN A 301 -42.50 -0.95 46.24
C ASN A 301 -42.15 0.46 45.75
N ALA A 302 -43.16 1.11 45.19
CA ALA A 302 -43.10 2.47 44.61
C ALA A 302 -42.99 3.60 45.68
N GLU A 303 -42.77 3.31 46.95
CA GLU A 303 -42.78 4.36 48.02
C GLU A 303 -41.43 4.66 48.72
N ASP A 304 -40.35 3.85 48.48
CA ASP A 304 -39.10 4.01 49.20
C ASP A 304 -37.89 4.48 48.39
N SER A 305 -38.05 4.96 47.15
CA SER A 305 -36.93 5.41 46.30
C SER A 305 -36.87 6.93 46.17
N LYS A 306 -36.66 7.64 47.28
CA LYS A 306 -36.33 9.06 47.30
C LYS A 306 -34.84 9.36 47.61
N GLU A 307 -33.91 8.47 47.31
CA GLU A 307 -32.51 8.87 47.12
C GLU A 307 -32.34 9.09 45.61
N ALA A 308 -32.06 10.36 45.26
CA ALA A 308 -31.87 10.78 43.91
C ALA A 308 -30.68 9.99 43.34
N ALA A 309 -30.94 8.99 42.48
CA ALA A 309 -29.94 8.40 41.64
C ALA A 309 -29.33 9.54 40.79
N GLU A 310 -28.03 9.65 40.76
CA GLU A 310 -27.35 10.57 39.86
C GLU A 310 -27.83 10.25 38.43
N GLU A 311 -28.60 11.17 37.84
CA GLU A 311 -29.09 11.07 36.48
C GLU A 311 -28.06 11.75 35.59
N GLY A 312 -27.57 11.02 34.64
CA GLY A 312 -26.74 11.52 33.56
C GLY A 312 -27.18 10.95 32.24
N SER A 313 -26.46 11.27 31.18
CA SER A 313 -26.71 10.73 29.87
C SER A 313 -25.42 10.36 29.17
N PHE A 314 -25.53 9.48 28.16
CA PHE A 314 -24.48 9.18 27.23
C PHE A 314 -25.05 9.00 25.81
N THR A 315 -24.22 9.27 24.82
CA THR A 315 -24.63 9.17 23.42
C THR A 315 -24.12 7.88 22.80
N ILE A 316 -24.96 7.23 21.99
CA ILE A 316 -24.56 6.12 21.12
C ILE A 316 -24.64 6.54 19.66
N PHE A 317 -23.95 5.81 18.81
CA PHE A 317 -24.07 5.92 17.36
C PHE A 317 -24.52 4.59 16.77
N THR A 318 -25.55 4.63 15.91
CA THR A 318 -26.06 3.45 15.20
C THR A 318 -26.39 3.75 13.75
N THR A 319 -26.07 2.81 12.86
CA THR A 319 -26.53 2.82 11.46
C THR A 319 -27.90 2.17 11.29
N ARG A 320 -28.41 1.54 12.35
CA ARG A 320 -29.67 0.81 12.41
C ARG A 320 -30.62 1.42 13.46
N ALA A 321 -30.90 2.71 13.26
CA ALA A 321 -31.83 3.43 14.16
C ALA A 321 -33.24 2.79 14.21
N ASP A 322 -33.66 2.10 13.15
CA ASP A 322 -34.90 1.33 13.06
C ASP A 322 -35.01 0.22 14.11
N THR A 323 -33.90 -0.26 14.65
CA THR A 323 -33.90 -1.40 15.60
C THR A 323 -34.00 -1.00 17.06
N ILE A 324 -34.30 0.27 17.35
CA ILE A 324 -34.38 0.82 18.72
C ILE A 324 -35.33 0.05 19.67
N PHE A 325 -36.36 -0.58 19.14
CA PHE A 325 -37.34 -1.37 19.91
C PHE A 325 -36.86 -2.80 20.23
N GLY A 326 -35.77 -3.24 19.63
CA GLY A 326 -35.09 -4.52 19.86
C GLY A 326 -33.89 -4.46 20.74
N VAL A 327 -33.56 -3.27 21.28
CA VAL A 327 -32.42 -3.08 22.18
C VAL A 327 -32.72 -3.80 23.50
N THR A 328 -31.88 -4.75 23.88
CA THR A 328 -32.05 -5.54 25.10
C THR A 328 -30.92 -5.34 26.11
N PHE A 329 -29.80 -4.79 25.68
CA PHE A 329 -28.71 -4.37 26.54
C PHE A 329 -27.88 -3.27 25.87
N MET A 330 -27.13 -2.54 26.67
CA MET A 330 -26.13 -1.56 26.21
C MET A 330 -24.75 -2.12 26.50
N VAL A 331 -23.75 -1.75 25.68
CA VAL A 331 -22.37 -2.19 25.90
C VAL A 331 -21.43 -1.03 25.83
N LEU A 332 -20.56 -0.91 26.83
CA LEU A 332 -19.47 0.06 26.89
C LEU A 332 -18.15 -0.60 26.52
N ALA A 333 -17.32 0.15 25.82
CA ALA A 333 -15.91 -0.20 25.64
C ALA A 333 -15.18 -0.18 26.99
N PRO A 334 -14.30 -1.15 27.28
CA PRO A 334 -13.56 -1.22 28.54
C PRO A 334 -12.74 0.04 28.88
N GLU A 335 -12.33 0.78 27.86
CA GLU A 335 -11.54 2.00 27.97
C GLU A 335 -12.40 3.27 28.14
N SER A 336 -13.72 3.16 28.11
CA SER A 336 -14.64 4.30 28.22
C SER A 336 -14.62 4.87 29.64
N GLU A 337 -14.58 6.21 29.75
CA GLU A 337 -14.72 6.93 31.03
C GLU A 337 -16.08 6.66 31.70
N LEU A 338 -17.08 6.22 30.94
CA LEU A 338 -18.38 5.83 31.47
C LEU A 338 -18.31 4.57 32.34
N VAL A 339 -17.30 3.73 32.18
CA VAL A 339 -17.12 2.49 32.94
C VAL A 339 -17.04 2.81 34.43
N ASP A 340 -16.20 3.76 34.82
CA ASP A 340 -16.10 4.16 36.24
C ASP A 340 -17.37 4.81 36.77
N LYS A 341 -18.05 5.63 35.96
CA LYS A 341 -19.30 6.32 36.35
C LYS A 341 -20.47 5.37 36.48
N LEU A 342 -20.56 4.32 35.67
CA LEU A 342 -21.70 3.41 35.62
C LEU A 342 -21.45 2.09 36.38
N THR A 343 -20.27 1.89 36.94
CA THR A 343 -19.96 0.72 37.74
C THR A 343 -20.42 0.93 39.18
N THR A 344 -21.40 0.13 39.66
CA THR A 344 -21.86 0.16 41.02
C THR A 344 -20.83 -0.45 41.98
N ASN A 345 -20.91 -0.08 43.27
CA ASN A 345 -20.00 -0.64 44.29
C ASN A 345 -20.10 -2.17 44.37
N ALA A 346 -21.28 -2.76 44.12
CA ALA A 346 -21.51 -4.20 44.13
C ALA A 346 -20.78 -4.92 42.97
N GLN A 347 -20.58 -4.25 41.83
CA GLN A 347 -19.95 -4.80 40.66
C GLN A 347 -18.48 -4.41 40.52
N ARG A 348 -17.96 -3.49 41.31
CA ARG A 348 -16.60 -2.91 41.18
C ARG A 348 -15.53 -3.98 41.08
N ALA A 349 -15.52 -4.96 41.98
CA ALA A 349 -14.50 -6.01 41.99
C ALA A 349 -14.51 -6.84 40.67
N ALA A 350 -15.70 -7.23 40.20
CA ALA A 350 -15.85 -8.00 38.97
C ALA A 350 -15.43 -7.18 37.71
N VAL A 351 -15.74 -5.88 37.71
CA VAL A 351 -15.35 -4.97 36.63
C VAL A 351 -13.85 -4.77 36.63
N ASP A 352 -13.19 -4.52 37.75
CA ASP A 352 -11.76 -4.32 37.84
C ASP A 352 -10.97 -5.58 37.39
N ASP A 353 -11.44 -6.75 37.74
CA ASP A 353 -10.89 -8.04 37.29
C ASP A 353 -10.99 -8.17 35.75
N TYR A 354 -12.18 -7.83 35.20
CA TYR A 354 -12.41 -7.87 33.78
C TYR A 354 -11.53 -6.85 33.00
N LEU A 355 -11.42 -5.63 33.49
CA LEU A 355 -10.54 -4.61 32.90
C LEU A 355 -9.07 -5.04 32.91
N SER A 356 -8.64 -5.70 33.98
CA SER A 356 -7.28 -6.27 34.08
C SER A 356 -7.02 -7.38 33.07
N TYR A 357 -8.04 -8.16 32.74
CA TYR A 357 -8.00 -9.18 31.68
C TYR A 357 -7.87 -8.50 30.31
N VAL A 358 -8.73 -7.53 29.99
CA VAL A 358 -8.76 -6.89 28.67
C VAL A 358 -7.49 -6.08 28.38
N LYS A 359 -6.88 -5.44 29.39
CA LYS A 359 -5.61 -4.69 29.23
C LYS A 359 -4.45 -5.53 28.67
N LYS A 360 -4.53 -6.85 28.77
CA LYS A 360 -3.50 -7.77 28.23
C LYS A 360 -3.74 -8.15 26.77
N ARG A 361 -4.84 -7.72 26.17
CA ARG A 361 -5.27 -8.10 24.81
C ARG A 361 -5.12 -6.93 23.86
N THR A 362 -4.59 -7.23 22.67
CA THR A 362 -4.48 -6.24 21.59
C THR A 362 -5.84 -6.02 20.91
N GLU A 363 -6.01 -4.87 20.27
CA GLU A 363 -7.24 -4.57 19.51
C GLU A 363 -7.47 -5.60 18.38
N LEU A 364 -6.39 -6.08 17.74
CA LEU A 364 -6.45 -7.10 16.70
C LEU A 364 -6.96 -8.45 17.23
N GLU A 365 -6.47 -8.88 18.39
CA GLU A 365 -6.94 -10.10 19.05
C GLU A 365 -8.41 -9.99 19.45
N ARG A 366 -8.84 -8.83 19.94
CA ARG A 366 -10.24 -8.54 20.29
C ARG A 366 -11.17 -8.59 19.08
N MET A 367 -10.69 -8.15 17.90
CA MET A 367 -11.45 -8.18 16.65
C MET A 367 -11.51 -9.57 16.01
N SER A 368 -10.46 -10.36 16.14
CA SER A 368 -10.32 -11.66 15.47
C SER A 368 -10.82 -12.83 16.30
N ASP A 369 -10.84 -12.72 17.61
CA ASP A 369 -11.27 -13.78 18.53
C ASP A 369 -12.81 -13.82 18.62
N ARG A 370 -13.37 -15.00 18.47
CA ARG A 370 -14.82 -15.24 18.61
C ARG A 370 -15.25 -15.52 20.06
N LYS A 371 -14.32 -15.42 21.01
CA LYS A 371 -14.63 -15.66 22.41
C LYS A 371 -15.53 -14.53 22.94
N VAL A 372 -16.64 -14.91 23.51
CA VAL A 372 -17.57 -13.97 24.13
C VAL A 372 -17.19 -13.75 25.60
N THR A 373 -16.91 -12.49 25.95
CA THR A 373 -16.59 -12.08 27.34
C THR A 373 -17.27 -10.76 27.68
N GLY A 374 -17.54 -10.51 28.93
CA GLY A 374 -18.12 -9.26 29.37
C GLY A 374 -18.51 -9.32 30.87
N VAL A 375 -18.84 -8.17 31.43
CA VAL A 375 -19.26 -8.00 32.82
C VAL A 375 -20.38 -6.99 32.93
N PHE A 376 -21.34 -7.23 33.78
CA PHE A 376 -22.44 -6.29 34.07
C PHE A 376 -21.93 -5.15 34.96
N SER A 377 -22.29 -3.91 34.62
CA SER A 377 -21.85 -2.70 35.38
C SER A 377 -22.65 -2.47 36.67
N GLY A 378 -23.84 -3.04 36.78
CA GLY A 378 -24.82 -2.78 37.85
C GLY A 378 -25.77 -1.63 37.55
N SER A 379 -25.61 -0.92 36.43
CA SER A 379 -26.42 0.23 36.04
C SER A 379 -27.30 -0.04 34.82
N TYR A 380 -28.28 0.83 34.60
CA TYR A 380 -29.22 0.73 33.50
C TYR A 380 -29.30 2.02 32.69
N ALA A 381 -29.45 1.88 31.38
CA ALA A 381 -29.83 2.96 30.48
C ALA A 381 -31.35 2.99 30.30
N ILE A 382 -31.89 4.12 29.87
CA ILE A 382 -33.32 4.29 29.63
C ILE A 382 -33.56 4.47 28.14
N ASN A 383 -34.38 3.58 27.54
CA ASN A 383 -34.74 3.71 26.14
C ASN A 383 -35.51 5.01 25.90
N PRO A 384 -35.03 5.94 25.08
CA PRO A 384 -35.66 7.25 24.88
C PRO A 384 -37.01 7.18 24.18
N PHE A 385 -37.37 6.02 23.57
CA PHE A 385 -38.66 5.83 22.89
C PHE A 385 -39.75 5.17 23.78
N THR A 386 -39.36 4.27 24.69
CA THR A 386 -40.30 3.48 25.51
C THR A 386 -40.20 3.80 26.99
N GLY A 387 -39.11 4.35 27.48
CA GLY A 387 -38.82 4.53 28.90
C GLY A 387 -38.34 3.26 29.59
N ASP A 388 -38.17 2.15 28.89
CA ASP A 388 -37.71 0.90 29.46
C ASP A 388 -36.28 0.96 29.96
N LYS A 389 -36.00 0.29 31.08
CA LYS A 389 -34.66 0.15 31.64
C LYS A 389 -33.90 -0.96 30.90
N ILE A 390 -32.67 -0.65 30.42
CA ILE A 390 -31.80 -1.53 29.63
C ILE A 390 -30.51 -1.73 30.41
N PRO A 391 -30.09 -2.98 30.75
CA PRO A 391 -28.85 -3.23 31.49
C PRO A 391 -27.61 -2.78 30.70
N VAL A 392 -26.64 -2.18 31.40
CA VAL A 392 -25.37 -1.71 30.82
C VAL A 392 -24.27 -2.72 31.14
N TRP A 393 -23.68 -3.26 30.10
CA TRP A 393 -22.58 -4.21 30.16
C TRP A 393 -21.27 -3.57 29.70
N ILE A 394 -20.15 -4.18 30.05
CA ILE A 394 -18.80 -3.80 29.60
C ILE A 394 -18.25 -5.01 28.85
N SER A 395 -17.83 -4.82 27.63
CA SER A 395 -17.26 -5.92 26.81
C SER A 395 -16.20 -5.47 25.82
N GLU A 396 -15.20 -6.31 25.66
CA GLU A 396 -14.06 -6.08 24.77
C GLU A 396 -14.38 -6.07 23.27
N TYR A 397 -15.56 -6.55 22.84
CA TYR A 397 -15.95 -6.49 21.42
C TYR A 397 -16.36 -5.08 20.98
N VAL A 398 -16.57 -4.15 21.92
CA VAL A 398 -16.79 -2.73 21.65
C VAL A 398 -15.46 -1.99 21.78
N LEU A 399 -15.12 -1.18 20.79
CA LEU A 399 -13.88 -0.43 20.75
C LEU A 399 -14.14 1.06 21.05
N SER A 400 -13.34 1.66 21.92
CA SER A 400 -13.49 3.06 22.31
C SER A 400 -13.24 4.05 21.16
N GLY A 401 -12.45 3.66 20.17
CA GLY A 401 -12.12 4.47 19.02
C GLY A 401 -13.15 4.46 17.89
N TYR A 402 -14.25 3.72 18.02
CA TYR A 402 -15.33 3.68 17.04
C TYR A 402 -16.64 4.21 17.66
N GLY A 403 -17.18 5.28 17.05
CA GLY A 403 -18.39 5.93 17.55
C GLY A 403 -18.14 6.67 18.86
N THR A 404 -18.98 6.41 19.85
CA THR A 404 -18.95 7.05 21.19
C THR A 404 -18.33 6.16 22.27
N GLY A 405 -17.85 4.96 21.89
CA GLY A 405 -17.40 3.92 22.84
C GLY A 405 -18.53 3.27 23.62
N ALA A 406 -19.79 3.53 23.22
CA ALA A 406 -20.99 2.91 23.75
C ALA A 406 -21.91 2.49 22.60
N ILE A 407 -22.51 1.30 22.67
CA ILE A 407 -23.44 0.82 21.66
C ILE A 407 -24.76 0.37 22.29
N MET A 408 -25.83 0.51 21.55
CA MET A 408 -27.08 -0.23 21.81
C MET A 408 -26.96 -1.61 21.15
N ALA A 409 -27.24 -2.67 21.89
CA ALA A 409 -27.14 -4.04 21.38
C ALA A 409 -28.51 -4.57 20.96
N VAL A 410 -28.55 -5.12 19.73
CA VAL A 410 -29.77 -5.66 19.12
C VAL A 410 -29.51 -7.09 18.68
N PRO A 411 -29.62 -8.08 19.59
CA PRO A 411 -29.15 -9.44 19.31
C PRO A 411 -29.90 -10.14 18.18
N ALA A 412 -31.13 -9.77 17.89
CA ALA A 412 -31.84 -10.34 16.76
C ALA A 412 -31.27 -9.98 15.39
N HIS A 413 -30.48 -8.89 15.28
CA HIS A 413 -30.05 -8.30 14.00
C HIS A 413 -28.58 -7.90 13.97
N ASP A 414 -27.75 -8.40 14.90
CA ASP A 414 -26.27 -8.32 14.89
C ASP A 414 -25.71 -9.61 15.49
N SER A 415 -24.84 -10.28 14.75
CA SER A 415 -24.30 -11.59 15.12
C SER A 415 -23.44 -11.57 16.40
N ARG A 416 -22.75 -10.46 16.67
CA ARG A 416 -21.93 -10.31 17.89
C ARG A 416 -22.82 -10.11 19.10
N ASP A 417 -23.84 -9.28 18.98
CA ASP A 417 -24.84 -9.04 20.01
C ASP A 417 -25.63 -10.33 20.29
N TYR A 418 -25.92 -11.11 19.23
CA TYR A 418 -26.58 -12.41 19.35
C TYR A 418 -25.76 -13.40 20.19
N ALA A 419 -24.45 -13.55 19.82
CA ALA A 419 -23.55 -14.42 20.56
C ALA A 419 -23.44 -14.01 22.05
N PHE A 420 -23.38 -12.71 22.31
CA PHE A 420 -23.34 -12.14 23.67
C PHE A 420 -24.62 -12.42 24.43
N ALA A 421 -25.78 -12.16 23.83
CA ALA A 421 -27.09 -12.41 24.44
C ALA A 421 -27.32 -13.90 24.77
N LYS A 422 -26.92 -14.81 23.88
CA LYS A 422 -26.97 -16.26 24.13
C LYS A 422 -26.06 -16.67 25.28
N HIS A 423 -24.80 -16.13 25.31
CA HIS A 423 -23.86 -16.47 26.38
C HIS A 423 -24.31 -16.01 27.78
N PHE A 424 -24.88 -14.81 27.87
CA PHE A 424 -25.30 -14.21 29.11
C PHE A 424 -26.80 -14.36 29.38
N ASN A 425 -27.50 -15.15 28.55
CA ASN A 425 -28.93 -15.43 28.65
C ASN A 425 -29.79 -14.15 28.67
N LEU A 426 -29.49 -13.20 27.80
CA LEU A 426 -30.22 -11.95 27.62
C LEU A 426 -31.35 -12.11 26.59
N PRO A 427 -32.43 -11.29 26.65
CA PRO A 427 -33.55 -11.37 25.71
C PRO A 427 -33.12 -11.10 24.26
N ILE A 428 -33.74 -11.80 23.30
CA ILE A 428 -33.59 -11.61 21.86
C ILE A 428 -34.98 -11.32 21.28
N ILE A 429 -35.16 -10.13 20.68
CA ILE A 429 -36.46 -9.66 20.17
C ILE A 429 -36.34 -9.52 18.65
N PRO A 430 -36.98 -10.38 17.85
CA PRO A 430 -37.01 -10.26 16.41
C PRO A 430 -37.85 -9.05 15.96
N LEU A 431 -37.28 -8.27 15.00
CA LEU A 431 -37.89 -7.04 14.51
C LEU A 431 -38.23 -7.10 13.00
N ILE A 432 -37.99 -8.21 12.35
CA ILE A 432 -38.28 -8.40 10.92
C ILE A 432 -39.23 -9.58 10.76
N GLU A 433 -40.29 -9.40 9.95
CA GLU A 433 -41.26 -10.45 9.68
C GLU A 433 -40.60 -11.66 9.01
N GLY A 434 -40.89 -12.86 9.54
CA GLY A 434 -40.33 -14.10 9.00
C GLY A 434 -38.87 -14.39 9.34
N ALA A 435 -38.20 -13.52 10.11
CA ALA A 435 -36.87 -13.78 10.58
C ALA A 435 -36.84 -14.84 11.68
N ASP A 436 -36.17 -15.96 11.43
CA ASP A 436 -35.90 -16.99 12.45
C ASP A 436 -34.59 -16.63 13.18
N VAL A 437 -34.73 -16.28 14.46
CA VAL A 437 -33.61 -15.91 15.33
C VAL A 437 -33.36 -16.95 16.43
N THR A 438 -33.78 -18.18 16.23
CA THR A 438 -33.62 -19.26 17.23
C THR A 438 -32.17 -19.75 17.32
N GLU A 439 -31.49 -19.91 16.18
CA GLU A 439 -30.14 -20.44 16.11
C GLU A 439 -29.07 -19.38 15.73
N GLU A 440 -29.47 -18.35 15.01
CA GLU A 440 -28.57 -17.27 14.56
C GLU A 440 -29.32 -15.93 14.44
N SER A 441 -28.58 -14.82 14.32
CA SER A 441 -29.15 -13.50 14.07
C SER A 441 -29.55 -13.32 12.61
N PHE A 442 -30.50 -12.45 12.36
CA PHE A 442 -30.91 -12.02 11.02
C PHE A 442 -30.29 -10.67 10.72
N ASP A 443 -29.06 -10.65 10.18
CA ASP A 443 -28.25 -9.44 9.97
C ASP A 443 -28.61 -8.67 8.68
N ALA A 444 -29.49 -9.20 7.82
CA ALA A 444 -29.92 -8.55 6.59
C ALA A 444 -30.64 -7.22 6.86
N LYS A 445 -30.32 -6.20 6.07
CA LYS A 445 -30.90 -4.85 6.20
C LYS A 445 -32.12 -4.68 5.29
N GLU A 446 -32.96 -5.69 5.24
CA GLU A 446 -34.16 -5.75 4.38
C GLU A 446 -35.30 -6.47 5.08
N GLY A 447 -36.50 -6.29 4.58
CA GLY A 447 -37.72 -6.91 5.13
C GLY A 447 -38.70 -5.88 5.68
N ILE A 448 -39.78 -6.39 6.25
CA ILE A 448 -40.85 -5.61 6.88
C ILE A 448 -40.66 -5.62 8.40
N VAL A 449 -40.70 -4.44 8.99
CA VAL A 449 -40.49 -4.24 10.43
C VAL A 449 -41.69 -4.68 11.22
N MET A 450 -41.47 -5.44 12.27
CA MET A 450 -42.47 -5.87 13.27
C MET A 450 -41.97 -5.63 14.71
N ASN A 451 -42.80 -5.78 15.73
CA ASN A 451 -42.43 -5.59 17.14
C ASN A 451 -41.78 -4.23 17.46
N SER A 452 -42.12 -3.22 16.67
CA SER A 452 -41.50 -1.90 16.74
C SER A 452 -42.55 -0.78 16.85
N PRO A 453 -43.28 -0.67 17.99
CA PRO A 453 -43.14 -1.41 19.25
C PRO A 453 -43.89 -2.76 19.26
N ARG A 454 -43.61 -3.57 20.29
CA ARG A 454 -44.41 -4.76 20.63
C ARG A 454 -45.81 -4.35 21.08
N GLU A 455 -46.78 -5.25 20.95
CA GLU A 455 -48.16 -5.04 21.37
C GLU A 455 -48.20 -4.64 22.85
N GLY A 456 -48.96 -3.59 23.16
CA GLY A 456 -49.14 -3.07 24.53
C GLY A 456 -48.03 -2.14 25.03
N VAL A 457 -46.95 -1.92 24.30
CA VAL A 457 -45.88 -0.98 24.65
C VAL A 457 -46.27 0.43 24.22
N GLN A 458 -46.29 1.36 25.15
CA GLN A 458 -46.46 2.79 24.85
C GLN A 458 -45.13 3.42 24.41
N THR A 459 -45.20 4.28 23.42
CA THR A 459 -44.03 4.98 22.90
C THR A 459 -44.21 6.48 22.99
N LEU A 460 -43.11 7.19 22.95
CA LEU A 460 -43.11 8.65 22.87
C LEU A 460 -43.89 9.09 21.63
N ASP A 461 -44.90 9.96 21.84
CA ASP A 461 -45.85 10.47 20.81
C ASP A 461 -46.48 9.40 19.91
N GLY A 462 -46.61 8.14 20.39
CA GLY A 462 -47.19 7.06 19.62
C GLY A 462 -46.37 6.59 18.43
N PHE A 463 -45.02 6.80 18.45
CA PHE A 463 -44.12 6.42 17.37
C PHE A 463 -44.18 4.93 17.08
N ASN A 464 -44.36 4.55 15.81
CA ASN A 464 -44.56 3.18 15.38
C ASN A 464 -43.90 2.93 14.00
N LEU A 465 -43.14 1.86 13.91
CA LEU A 465 -42.46 1.41 12.71
C LEU A 465 -43.05 0.12 12.09
N ASN A 466 -43.99 -0.54 12.76
CA ASN A 466 -44.61 -1.79 12.28
C ASN A 466 -45.18 -1.65 10.88
N GLY A 467 -44.91 -2.61 10.00
CA GLY A 467 -45.39 -2.64 8.63
C GLY A 467 -44.56 -1.78 7.63
N LYS A 468 -43.55 -1.07 8.10
CA LYS A 468 -42.63 -0.33 7.22
C LYS A 468 -41.50 -1.24 6.71
N THR A 469 -40.97 -0.93 5.54
CA THR A 469 -39.68 -1.51 5.11
C THR A 469 -38.56 -1.00 6.02
N VAL A 470 -37.48 -1.77 6.16
CA VAL A 470 -36.29 -1.34 6.93
C VAL A 470 -35.80 0.04 6.51
N LYS A 471 -35.76 0.32 5.21
CA LYS A 471 -35.33 1.63 4.67
C LYS A 471 -36.25 2.78 5.11
N GLU A 472 -37.56 2.57 5.06
CA GLU A 472 -38.55 3.56 5.52
C GLU A 472 -38.51 3.73 7.05
N ALA A 473 -38.28 2.64 7.80
CA ALA A 473 -38.13 2.68 9.24
C ALA A 473 -36.89 3.47 9.68
N ILE A 474 -35.74 3.30 9.01
CA ILE A 474 -34.52 4.08 9.26
C ILE A 474 -34.80 5.57 9.02
N ALA A 475 -35.43 5.92 7.89
CA ALA A 475 -35.74 7.31 7.57
C ALA A 475 -36.70 7.92 8.62
N ALA A 476 -37.79 7.21 8.95
CA ALA A 476 -38.75 7.67 9.94
C ALA A 476 -38.13 7.86 11.33
N THR A 477 -37.20 6.98 11.74
CA THR A 477 -36.54 7.10 13.04
C THR A 477 -35.57 8.29 13.04
N LYS A 478 -34.83 8.52 11.95
CA LYS A 478 -33.95 9.71 11.81
C LYS A 478 -34.74 11.02 11.95
N ASP A 479 -35.86 11.12 11.26
CA ASP A 479 -36.75 12.30 11.31
C ASP A 479 -37.32 12.49 12.72
N PHE A 480 -37.75 11.41 13.34
CA PHE A 480 -38.33 11.43 14.71
C PHE A 480 -37.29 11.86 15.75
N VAL A 481 -36.07 11.28 15.72
CA VAL A 481 -34.97 11.62 16.63
C VAL A 481 -34.60 13.10 16.49
N THR A 482 -34.52 13.62 15.28
CA THR A 482 -34.18 15.02 15.04
C THR A 482 -35.32 15.94 15.55
N LYS A 483 -36.59 15.62 15.22
CA LYS A 483 -37.75 16.41 15.61
C LYS A 483 -37.93 16.51 17.12
N HIS A 484 -37.69 15.42 17.84
CA HIS A 484 -37.86 15.33 19.30
C HIS A 484 -36.58 15.64 20.09
N GLN A 485 -35.50 16.09 19.41
CA GLN A 485 -34.20 16.43 20.01
C GLN A 485 -33.62 15.26 20.87
N LEU A 486 -33.89 14.01 20.48
CA LEU A 486 -33.32 12.82 21.08
C LEU A 486 -31.90 12.50 20.61
N GLY A 487 -31.42 13.24 19.60
CA GLY A 487 -30.13 13.09 18.99
C GLY A 487 -30.06 13.79 17.63
N ARG A 488 -29.17 13.32 16.77
CA ARG A 488 -28.95 13.91 15.44
C ARG A 488 -28.48 12.87 14.43
N VAL A 489 -28.71 13.13 13.14
CA VAL A 489 -28.07 12.38 12.04
C VAL A 489 -26.62 12.81 11.94
N LYS A 490 -25.72 11.85 11.83
CA LYS A 490 -24.27 12.12 11.77
C LYS A 490 -23.61 11.16 10.80
N VAL A 491 -22.62 11.70 10.08
CA VAL A 491 -21.68 10.91 9.30
C VAL A 491 -20.43 10.68 10.14
N ASN A 492 -20.06 9.44 10.31
CA ASN A 492 -18.83 9.03 11.00
C ASN A 492 -17.88 8.35 10.01
N TYR A 493 -16.59 8.44 10.31
CA TYR A 493 -15.53 7.80 9.58
C TYR A 493 -14.72 6.90 10.51
N ARG A 494 -14.28 5.76 9.99
CA ARG A 494 -13.37 4.87 10.73
C ARG A 494 -11.94 5.41 10.74
N LEU A 495 -11.58 6.19 9.71
CA LEU A 495 -10.28 6.84 9.59
C LEU A 495 -9.99 7.68 10.86
N ARG A 496 -8.90 7.38 11.50
CA ARG A 496 -8.41 8.11 12.69
C ARG A 496 -7.32 9.08 12.30
N ASP A 497 -7.08 10.06 13.16
CA ASP A 497 -5.94 10.96 13.03
C ASP A 497 -4.63 10.18 13.10
N ALA A 498 -3.67 10.57 12.28
CA ALA A 498 -2.39 9.91 12.20
C ALA A 498 -1.52 10.26 13.41
N ILE A 499 -1.02 9.24 14.11
CA ILE A 499 0.01 9.41 15.14
C ILE A 499 1.31 9.77 14.45
N PHE A 500 1.83 10.96 14.75
CA PHE A 500 2.88 11.61 13.99
C PHE A 500 4.20 11.78 14.75
N SER A 501 4.37 11.23 15.92
CA SER A 501 5.63 11.27 16.64
C SER A 501 6.22 9.89 16.89
N ARG A 502 7.57 9.82 16.88
CA ARG A 502 8.36 8.64 17.19
C ARG A 502 9.45 8.97 18.18
N GLN A 503 9.67 8.08 19.13
CA GLN A 503 10.72 8.18 20.15
C GLN A 503 12.03 7.60 19.57
N ARG A 504 12.51 8.23 18.50
CA ARG A 504 13.69 7.81 17.72
C ARG A 504 14.66 8.97 17.55
N TYR A 505 15.93 8.64 17.28
CA TYR A 505 16.92 9.60 16.82
C TYR A 505 16.87 9.77 15.29
N TRP A 506 16.86 8.65 14.56
CA TRP A 506 16.94 8.65 13.09
C TRP A 506 15.58 8.89 12.44
N GLY A 507 15.21 10.16 12.36
CA GLY A 507 13.96 10.67 11.79
C GLY A 507 14.04 12.19 11.65
N GLU A 508 13.10 12.80 10.91
CA GLU A 508 13.03 14.26 10.80
C GLU A 508 12.72 14.86 12.18
N PRO A 509 13.54 15.82 12.68
CA PRO A 509 13.24 16.48 13.93
C PRO A 509 12.08 17.47 13.79
N PHE A 510 11.27 17.59 14.84
CA PHE A 510 10.20 18.59 14.89
C PHE A 510 10.76 20.00 15.09
N PRO A 511 10.35 20.99 14.30
CA PRO A 511 10.74 22.38 14.48
C PRO A 511 9.94 23.06 15.61
N VAL A 512 10.00 22.48 16.82
CA VAL A 512 9.15 22.82 17.96
C VAL A 512 9.97 23.04 19.22
N TYR A 513 9.65 24.14 19.94
CA TYR A 513 10.12 24.37 21.30
C TYR A 513 8.94 24.56 22.25
N TYR A 514 9.18 24.38 23.55
CA TYR A 514 8.13 24.44 24.56
C TYR A 514 8.30 25.65 25.49
N LYS A 515 7.27 26.49 25.58
CA LYS A 515 7.19 27.64 26.45
C LYS A 515 5.98 27.49 27.35
N ASN A 516 6.21 27.50 28.66
CA ASN A 516 5.17 27.22 29.64
C ASN A 516 4.39 25.92 29.40
N GLY A 517 5.08 24.90 28.93
CA GLY A 517 4.47 23.60 28.61
C GLY A 517 3.66 23.54 27.30
N MET A 518 3.56 24.67 26.56
CA MET A 518 2.87 24.71 25.27
C MET A 518 3.85 24.73 24.10
N PRO A 519 3.54 24.04 22.98
CA PRO A 519 4.40 24.00 21.82
C PRO A 519 4.31 25.31 21.00
N TYR A 520 5.47 25.75 20.54
CA TYR A 520 5.64 26.85 19.59
C TYR A 520 6.53 26.40 18.44
N MET A 521 6.27 26.94 17.25
CA MET A 521 7.05 26.62 16.05
C MET A 521 8.28 27.51 15.94
N LEU A 522 9.39 26.93 15.47
CA LEU A 522 10.54 27.72 15.06
C LEU A 522 10.15 28.66 13.91
N PRO A 523 10.78 29.85 13.79
CA PRO A 523 10.61 30.69 12.60
C PRO A 523 11.03 29.93 11.33
N GLU A 524 10.27 30.11 10.24
CA GLU A 524 10.53 29.40 8.96
C GLU A 524 11.93 29.69 8.40
N GLU A 525 12.43 30.90 8.61
CA GLU A 525 13.79 31.31 8.22
C GLU A 525 14.92 30.59 8.97
N CYS A 526 14.60 29.90 10.05
CA CYS A 526 15.55 29.14 10.86
C CYS A 526 15.57 27.65 10.51
N LEU A 527 14.81 27.23 9.52
CA LEU A 527 14.81 25.85 9.02
C LEU A 527 16.00 25.61 8.06
N PRO A 528 16.54 24.41 7.99
CA PRO A 528 16.13 23.21 8.75
C PRO A 528 16.69 23.20 10.17
N LEU A 529 15.92 22.63 11.11
CA LEU A 529 16.44 22.19 12.40
C LEU A 529 17.11 20.84 12.18
N GLU A 530 18.43 20.80 12.30
CA GLU A 530 19.21 19.57 12.02
C GLU A 530 19.33 18.70 13.27
N LEU A 531 19.46 17.36 13.04
CA LEU A 531 19.72 16.41 14.11
C LEU A 531 21.05 16.71 14.81
N PRO A 532 21.08 16.73 16.16
CA PRO A 532 22.31 16.95 16.92
C PRO A 532 23.13 15.67 17.03
N ASP A 533 24.42 15.80 17.29
CA ASP A 533 25.25 14.68 17.71
C ASP A 533 24.85 14.21 19.10
N ILE A 534 24.74 12.89 19.28
CA ILE A 534 24.48 12.23 20.57
C ILE A 534 25.48 11.10 20.82
N ASP A 535 25.68 10.75 22.07
CA ASP A 535 26.63 9.72 22.48
C ASP A 535 26.12 8.30 22.25
N GLN A 536 24.81 8.09 22.36
CA GLN A 536 24.15 6.80 22.19
C GLN A 536 22.76 6.98 21.58
N TYR A 537 22.34 6.03 20.73
CA TYR A 537 21.06 6.05 20.03
C TYR A 537 19.93 5.34 20.80
N LYS A 538 20.07 5.22 22.10
CA LYS A 538 19.09 4.63 23.03
C LYS A 538 18.36 5.72 23.81
N PRO A 539 17.17 5.43 24.33
CA PRO A 539 16.51 6.32 25.29
C PRO A 539 17.44 6.67 26.48
N THR A 540 17.18 7.81 27.13
CA THR A 540 17.90 8.21 28.33
C THR A 540 17.56 7.26 29.49
N GLU A 541 18.33 7.31 30.57
CA GLU A 541 18.10 6.54 31.79
C GLU A 541 16.75 6.90 32.46
N ASN A 542 16.23 8.08 32.18
CA ASN A 542 14.92 8.55 32.65
C ASN A 542 13.77 8.17 31.72
N GLY A 543 14.05 7.46 30.60
CA GLY A 543 13.05 7.03 29.62
C GLY A 543 12.65 8.11 28.58
N GLU A 544 13.39 9.20 28.50
CA GLU A 544 13.21 10.19 27.42
C GLU A 544 13.70 9.63 26.09
N PRO A 545 13.15 10.10 24.95
CA PRO A 545 13.68 9.72 23.64
C PRO A 545 15.18 9.98 23.47
N PRO A 546 15.86 9.35 22.50
CA PRO A 546 17.31 9.48 22.30
C PRO A 546 17.80 10.92 22.16
N LEU A 547 16.99 11.85 21.61
CA LEU A 547 17.33 13.26 21.51
C LEU A 547 17.52 13.93 22.87
N GLY A 548 16.95 13.38 23.95
CA GLY A 548 17.21 13.82 25.32
C GLY A 548 18.68 13.71 25.74
N ARG A 549 19.51 12.92 25.03
CA ARG A 549 20.97 12.81 25.26
C ARG A 549 21.77 13.96 24.64
N ALA A 550 21.16 14.72 23.72
CA ALA A 550 21.84 15.84 23.07
C ALA A 550 22.23 16.94 24.08
N LYS A 551 23.42 17.45 23.97
CA LYS A 551 23.91 18.57 24.79
C LYS A 551 23.36 19.90 24.24
N LYS A 552 23.47 20.12 22.95
CA LYS A 552 22.92 21.30 22.26
C LYS A 552 21.56 20.94 21.71
N TRP A 553 20.52 21.14 22.51
CA TRP A 553 19.13 20.87 22.11
C TRP A 553 18.15 21.75 22.91
N ALA A 554 18.39 23.07 22.84
CA ALA A 554 17.50 24.12 23.36
C ALA A 554 17.44 25.28 22.37
N TRP A 555 16.34 25.98 22.32
CA TRP A 555 16.10 27.10 21.42
C TRP A 555 16.25 28.43 22.14
N ASP A 556 17.20 29.25 21.67
CA ASP A 556 17.31 30.66 22.10
C ASP A 556 16.43 31.53 21.19
N GLU A 557 15.29 31.97 21.70
CA GLU A 557 14.29 32.75 20.95
C GLU A 557 14.83 34.15 20.52
N ARG A 558 15.77 34.73 21.27
CA ARG A 558 16.34 36.04 20.98
C ARG A 558 17.41 35.98 19.92
N GLN A 559 18.29 34.97 20.02
CA GLN A 559 19.38 34.74 19.05
C GLN A 559 18.95 33.94 17.85
N LYS A 560 17.77 33.33 17.88
CA LYS A 560 17.21 32.45 16.86
C LYS A 560 18.17 31.32 16.49
N GLN A 561 18.70 30.61 17.48
CA GLN A 561 19.65 29.51 17.30
C GLN A 561 19.49 28.41 18.35
N VAL A 562 19.98 27.21 17.98
CA VAL A 562 20.07 26.09 18.89
C VAL A 562 21.28 26.26 19.82
N VAL A 563 21.05 26.16 21.12
CA VAL A 563 22.07 26.36 22.16
C VAL A 563 22.13 25.16 23.10
N ASP A 564 23.10 25.20 24.05
CA ASP A 564 23.23 24.15 25.06
C ASP A 564 21.98 24.11 25.95
N LYS A 565 21.49 22.89 26.24
CA LYS A 565 20.28 22.69 27.05
C LYS A 565 20.43 23.15 28.50
N SER A 566 21.67 23.28 29.02
CA SER A 566 21.93 23.83 30.33
C SER A 566 21.57 25.32 30.45
N LEU A 567 21.36 26.01 29.35
CA LEU A 567 20.97 27.41 29.28
C LEU A 567 19.46 27.62 29.35
N VAL A 568 18.65 26.57 29.40
CA VAL A 568 17.18 26.65 29.51
C VAL A 568 16.83 27.46 30.79
N ASP A 569 16.11 28.55 30.59
CA ASP A 569 15.68 29.49 31.66
C ASP A 569 14.17 29.71 31.65
N ASP A 570 13.42 29.07 30.72
CA ASP A 570 11.97 29.24 30.52
C ASP A 570 11.51 30.68 30.31
N LYS A 571 12.44 31.57 29.92
CA LYS A 571 12.19 33.00 29.65
C LYS A 571 12.65 33.41 28.26
N SER A 572 13.80 32.96 27.85
CA SER A 572 14.43 33.27 26.56
C SER A 572 15.02 32.04 25.87
N VAL A 573 15.35 31.01 26.64
CA VAL A 573 15.88 29.74 26.16
C VAL A 573 14.94 28.62 26.59
N PHE A 574 14.45 27.87 25.63
CA PHE A 574 13.39 26.88 25.79
C PHE A 574 13.82 25.49 25.32
N PRO A 575 13.29 24.42 25.93
CA PRO A 575 13.57 23.07 25.49
C PRO A 575 12.96 22.78 24.09
N LEU A 576 13.72 22.08 23.24
CA LEU A 576 13.23 21.57 21.96
C LEU A 576 12.51 20.23 22.12
N GLU A 577 11.65 19.89 21.16
CA GLU A 577 10.97 18.60 21.08
C GLU A 577 11.98 17.45 21.00
N LEU A 578 11.71 16.37 21.72
CA LEU A 578 12.59 15.18 21.79
C LEU A 578 12.18 14.06 20.85
N ASN A 579 10.95 14.09 20.32
CA ASN A 579 10.47 13.14 19.35
C ASN A 579 10.92 13.52 17.92
N THR A 580 10.87 12.55 17.02
CA THR A 580 11.05 12.77 15.59
C THR A 580 9.77 12.39 14.82
N MET A 581 9.63 12.90 13.61
CA MET A 581 8.52 12.55 12.73
C MET A 581 8.66 11.11 12.24
N PRO A 582 7.55 10.43 11.87
CA PRO A 582 7.60 9.09 11.26
C PRO A 582 8.16 9.16 9.83
N GLY A 583 8.68 8.04 9.32
CA GLY A 583 9.24 7.96 7.96
C GLY A 583 8.27 8.43 6.88
N PHE A 584 6.96 8.19 7.05
CA PHE A 584 5.95 8.65 6.09
C PHE A 584 5.83 10.19 5.98
N ALA A 585 6.39 10.96 6.89
CA ALA A 585 6.44 12.41 6.78
C ALA A 585 7.25 12.84 5.54
N GLY A 586 8.45 12.28 5.38
CA GLY A 586 9.31 12.54 4.23
C GLY A 586 8.75 12.02 2.91
N SER A 587 8.11 10.84 2.93
CA SER A 587 7.57 10.23 1.72
C SER A 587 6.21 10.78 1.26
N SER A 588 5.55 11.63 2.05
CA SER A 588 4.19 12.10 1.70
C SER A 588 4.14 13.16 0.59
N ALA A 589 5.21 13.95 0.38
CA ALA A 589 5.25 15.01 -0.62
C ALA A 589 6.46 14.94 -1.58
N TYR A 590 7.17 13.83 -1.60
CA TYR A 590 8.41 13.68 -2.37
C TYR A 590 8.21 13.86 -3.88
N TYR A 591 7.05 13.49 -4.42
CA TYR A 591 6.68 13.69 -5.82
C TYR A 591 6.68 15.17 -6.22
N LEU A 592 6.32 16.10 -5.32
CA LEU A 592 6.42 17.54 -5.55
C LEU A 592 7.88 17.99 -5.55
N ARG A 593 8.66 17.48 -4.60
CA ARG A 593 10.07 17.84 -4.50
C ARG A 593 10.90 17.41 -5.71
N TYR A 594 10.59 16.26 -6.31
CA TYR A 594 11.21 15.81 -7.56
C TYR A 594 11.00 16.77 -8.74
N MET A 595 9.89 17.52 -8.74
CA MET A 595 9.64 18.50 -9.79
C MET A 595 10.63 19.66 -9.75
N ASP A 596 11.13 20.01 -8.55
CA ASP A 596 12.03 21.16 -8.34
C ASP A 596 12.96 20.96 -7.14
N PRO A 597 13.85 19.94 -7.18
CA PRO A 597 14.60 19.50 -6.01
C PRO A 597 15.68 20.47 -5.53
N HIS A 598 16.09 21.41 -6.38
CA HIS A 598 17.13 22.41 -6.07
C HIS A 598 16.59 23.77 -5.67
N ASN A 599 15.28 23.91 -5.50
CA ASN A 599 14.65 25.14 -5.08
C ASN A 599 14.85 25.37 -3.57
N ASP A 600 15.60 26.38 -3.20
CA ASP A 600 15.85 26.73 -1.81
C ASP A 600 14.78 27.66 -1.22
N HIS A 601 13.82 28.14 -2.02
CA HIS A 601 12.81 29.11 -1.63
C HIS A 601 11.40 28.55 -1.47
N ALA A 602 11.12 27.40 -2.08
CA ALA A 602 9.83 26.73 -2.03
C ALA A 602 10.00 25.21 -2.13
N LEU A 603 9.04 24.46 -1.58
CA LEU A 603 8.97 22.99 -1.75
C LEU A 603 8.97 22.62 -3.24
N VAL A 604 8.22 23.38 -4.02
CA VAL A 604 8.17 23.33 -5.48
C VAL A 604 7.85 24.72 -6.02
N GLY A 605 8.55 25.16 -7.05
CA GLY A 605 8.25 26.41 -7.75
C GLY A 605 6.95 26.31 -8.53
N LYS A 606 6.19 27.40 -8.58
CA LYS A 606 4.89 27.45 -9.28
C LYS A 606 4.97 27.00 -10.73
N GLU A 607 6.04 27.37 -11.43
CA GLU A 607 6.22 27.01 -12.84
C GLU A 607 6.43 25.52 -13.06
N ALA A 608 7.22 24.89 -12.18
CA ALA A 608 7.44 23.44 -12.20
C ALA A 608 6.18 22.67 -11.84
N ASP A 609 5.44 23.10 -10.81
CA ASP A 609 4.18 22.49 -10.41
C ASP A 609 3.11 22.58 -11.50
N GLU A 610 2.92 23.77 -12.11
CA GLU A 610 1.98 23.98 -13.21
C GLU A 610 2.36 23.22 -14.48
N TYR A 611 3.64 22.96 -14.72
CA TYR A 611 4.11 22.15 -15.86
C TYR A 611 3.93 20.66 -15.63
N TRP A 612 4.48 20.12 -14.54
CA TRP A 612 4.46 18.69 -14.24
C TRP A 612 3.13 18.18 -13.70
N LYS A 613 2.41 18.99 -12.95
CA LYS A 613 1.08 18.68 -12.36
C LYS A 613 1.10 17.39 -11.52
N SER A 614 0.04 16.59 -11.63
CA SER A 614 0.02 15.26 -11.00
C SER A 614 0.96 14.28 -11.71
N VAL A 615 1.43 13.29 -10.97
CA VAL A 615 2.09 12.11 -11.52
C VAL A 615 1.14 11.39 -12.47
N ASP A 616 1.55 11.18 -13.72
CA ASP A 616 0.69 10.53 -14.72
C ASP A 616 0.65 9.01 -14.53
N LEU A 617 1.78 8.40 -14.19
CA LEU A 617 1.89 6.98 -13.88
C LEU A 617 2.68 6.78 -12.57
N TYR A 618 2.05 6.19 -11.58
CA TYR A 618 2.66 5.82 -10.30
C TYR A 618 2.72 4.29 -10.17
N VAL A 619 3.88 3.76 -9.82
CA VAL A 619 4.10 2.31 -9.69
C VAL A 619 4.61 1.98 -8.30
N GLY A 620 3.97 1.04 -7.63
CA GLY A 620 4.35 0.65 -6.27
C GLY A 620 3.51 -0.49 -5.69
N GLY A 621 3.91 -1.01 -4.53
CA GLY A 621 3.28 -2.16 -3.90
C GLY A 621 1.88 -1.89 -3.33
N THR A 622 1.05 -2.92 -3.30
CA THR A 622 -0.33 -2.87 -2.75
C THR A 622 -0.36 -2.65 -1.24
N GLU A 623 0.71 -3.00 -0.53
CA GLU A 623 0.86 -2.83 0.92
C GLU A 623 0.76 -1.37 1.37
N HIS A 624 0.98 -0.45 0.46
CA HIS A 624 0.90 0.99 0.71
C HIS A 624 -0.50 1.59 0.55
N ALA A 625 -1.52 0.79 0.23
CA ALA A 625 -2.87 1.26 -0.08
C ALA A 625 -3.53 2.04 1.08
N THR A 626 -3.33 1.60 2.33
CA THR A 626 -3.91 2.20 3.54
C THR A 626 -2.94 3.08 4.34
N GLY A 627 -1.65 3.07 3.97
CA GLY A 627 -0.61 3.89 4.59
C GLY A 627 -0.19 5.06 3.70
N HIS A 628 0.96 4.89 3.01
CA HIS A 628 1.57 5.93 2.18
C HIS A 628 0.59 6.62 1.21
N LEU A 629 -0.26 5.87 0.50
CA LEU A 629 -1.18 6.45 -0.48
C LEU A 629 -2.24 7.35 0.16
N ILE A 630 -2.74 7.02 1.35
CA ILE A 630 -3.67 7.89 2.09
C ILE A 630 -2.94 9.13 2.61
N TYR A 631 -1.74 8.96 3.19
CA TYR A 631 -0.98 10.09 3.73
C TYR A 631 -0.53 11.08 2.63
N SER A 632 -0.06 10.59 1.49
CA SER A 632 0.34 11.46 0.39
C SER A 632 -0.85 12.18 -0.25
N ARG A 633 -2.02 11.54 -0.35
CA ARG A 633 -3.26 12.19 -0.80
C ARG A 633 -3.75 13.25 0.18
N PHE A 634 -3.72 12.97 1.48
CA PHE A 634 -4.02 13.94 2.54
C PHE A 634 -3.06 15.14 2.47
N TRP A 635 -1.76 14.87 2.41
CA TRP A 635 -0.73 15.91 2.36
C TRP A 635 -0.89 16.81 1.13
N ASN A 636 -1.14 16.21 -0.02
CA ASN A 636 -1.39 16.96 -1.25
C ASN A 636 -2.65 17.83 -1.19
N LYS A 637 -3.75 17.32 -0.63
CA LYS A 637 -4.97 18.12 -0.45
C LYS A 637 -4.74 19.31 0.48
N PHE A 638 -3.98 19.13 1.53
CA PHE A 638 -3.57 20.22 2.41
C PHE A 638 -2.71 21.26 1.67
N LEU A 639 -1.71 20.82 0.92
CA LEU A 639 -0.86 21.72 0.13
C LEU A 639 -1.64 22.40 -1.01
N TYR A 640 -2.64 21.74 -1.57
CA TYR A 640 -3.58 22.34 -2.52
C TYR A 640 -4.39 23.47 -1.87
N ASP A 641 -4.88 23.27 -0.64
CA ASP A 641 -5.59 24.30 0.11
C ASP A 641 -4.67 25.50 0.42
N CYS A 642 -3.38 25.25 0.63
CA CYS A 642 -2.36 26.31 0.83
C CYS A 642 -1.93 27.00 -0.48
N GLY A 643 -2.41 26.54 -1.66
CA GLY A 643 -2.02 27.09 -2.95
C GLY A 643 -0.60 26.71 -3.40
N VAL A 644 -0.03 25.63 -2.86
CA VAL A 644 1.30 25.12 -3.18
C VAL A 644 1.24 24.12 -4.33
N SER A 645 0.30 23.17 -4.29
CA SER A 645 0.02 22.24 -5.37
C SER A 645 -1.13 22.73 -6.24
N CYS A 646 -0.99 22.67 -7.56
CA CYS A 646 -2.04 23.04 -8.52
C CYS A 646 -3.08 21.92 -8.76
N GLN A 647 -2.84 20.73 -8.21
CA GLN A 647 -3.71 19.56 -8.38
C GLN A 647 -4.18 19.04 -7.03
N GLU A 648 -5.44 18.61 -6.96
CA GLU A 648 -6.02 18.08 -5.73
C GLU A 648 -5.59 16.63 -5.43
N GLU A 649 -5.33 15.84 -6.47
CA GLU A 649 -4.83 14.47 -6.35
C GLU A 649 -3.39 14.36 -6.89
N PRO A 650 -2.49 13.69 -6.15
CA PRO A 650 -1.08 13.60 -6.53
C PRO A 650 -0.82 12.63 -7.69
N TYR A 651 -1.61 11.57 -7.82
CA TYR A 651 -1.38 10.46 -8.73
C TYR A 651 -2.60 10.17 -9.59
N LYS A 652 -2.47 10.22 -10.93
CA LYS A 652 -3.58 9.95 -11.86
C LYS A 652 -3.84 8.46 -12.00
N LYS A 653 -2.82 7.71 -12.44
CA LYS A 653 -2.89 6.26 -12.66
C LYS A 653 -1.94 5.55 -11.73
N LEU A 654 -2.44 4.52 -11.06
CA LEU A 654 -1.66 3.63 -10.20
C LEU A 654 -1.61 2.23 -10.80
N ILE A 655 -0.41 1.66 -10.85
CA ILE A 655 -0.17 0.25 -11.15
C ILE A 655 0.51 -0.38 -9.94
N ASN A 656 -0.11 -1.42 -9.43
CA ASN A 656 0.46 -2.20 -8.34
C ASN A 656 1.12 -3.45 -8.90
N GLN A 657 2.45 -3.53 -8.82
CA GLN A 657 3.16 -4.74 -9.19
C GLN A 657 2.92 -5.85 -8.17
N GLY A 658 2.84 -7.08 -8.67
CA GLY A 658 2.86 -8.27 -7.83
C GLY A 658 4.25 -8.51 -7.21
N MET A 659 4.33 -9.46 -6.32
CA MET A 659 5.60 -9.84 -5.69
C MET A 659 6.31 -10.94 -6.49
N ILE A 660 7.62 -10.80 -6.67
CA ILE A 660 8.46 -11.95 -7.05
C ILE A 660 8.73 -12.74 -5.76
N GLN A 661 8.26 -14.00 -5.76
CA GLN A 661 8.41 -14.92 -4.65
C GLN A 661 9.70 -15.72 -4.80
N GLY A 662 10.32 -16.06 -3.67
CA GLY A 662 11.49 -16.90 -3.62
C GLY A 662 11.11 -18.38 -3.64
N ARG A 663 11.98 -19.20 -4.21
CA ARG A 663 11.92 -20.62 -4.03
C ARG A 663 12.80 -20.99 -2.85
N SER A 664 12.16 -21.29 -1.71
CA SER A 664 12.86 -21.80 -0.52
C SER A 664 13.18 -23.27 -0.73
N ASN A 665 14.40 -23.67 -0.32
CA ASN A 665 14.81 -25.07 -0.31
C ASN A 665 14.93 -25.53 1.14
N PHE A 666 14.65 -26.82 1.35
CA PHE A 666 14.65 -27.42 2.68
C PHE A 666 15.56 -28.64 2.74
N VAL A 667 16.32 -28.73 3.80
CA VAL A 667 16.95 -29.97 4.27
C VAL A 667 16.18 -30.48 5.48
N TYR A 668 16.12 -31.78 5.67
CA TYR A 668 15.34 -32.43 6.72
C TYR A 668 16.25 -32.98 7.80
N ARG A 669 16.31 -32.27 8.93
CA ARG A 669 17.08 -32.70 10.09
C ARG A 669 16.33 -33.76 10.88
N VAL A 670 16.94 -34.89 11.15
CA VAL A 670 16.38 -35.94 12.02
C VAL A 670 16.34 -35.41 13.45
N VAL A 671 15.17 -35.53 14.09
CA VAL A 671 15.00 -35.13 15.50
C VAL A 671 15.70 -36.15 16.41
N SER A 672 16.70 -35.70 17.17
CA SER A 672 17.43 -36.49 18.15
C SER A 672 17.34 -35.85 19.53
N GLU A 673 17.12 -36.65 20.57
CA GLU A 673 17.16 -36.20 21.97
C GLU A 673 18.61 -36.03 22.46
N ASP A 674 19.53 -36.64 21.77
CA ASP A 674 20.97 -36.59 22.08
C ASP A 674 21.66 -35.48 21.28
N HIS A 675 21.76 -34.31 21.88
CA HIS A 675 22.39 -33.13 21.28
C HIS A 675 23.94 -33.22 21.17
N SER A 676 24.56 -34.27 21.67
CA SER A 676 26.01 -34.51 21.55
C SER A 676 26.40 -35.16 20.22
N LYS A 677 25.44 -35.74 19.50
CA LYS A 677 25.67 -36.39 18.20
C LYS A 677 25.71 -35.38 17.05
N ALA A 678 26.47 -35.74 16.00
CA ALA A 678 26.46 -34.98 14.75
C ALA A 678 25.04 -34.81 14.19
N PRO A 679 24.67 -33.65 13.67
CA PRO A 679 23.35 -33.47 13.06
C PRO A 679 23.23 -34.39 11.84
N LEU A 680 22.13 -35.17 11.80
CA LEU A 680 21.82 -36.07 10.71
C LEU A 680 20.72 -35.46 9.81
N PHE A 681 20.98 -35.42 8.53
CA PHE A 681 20.04 -34.93 7.51
C PHE A 681 19.64 -36.06 6.57
N VAL A 682 18.36 -36.14 6.27
CA VAL A 682 17.81 -37.18 5.37
C VAL A 682 17.24 -36.54 4.11
N SER A 683 17.53 -37.13 2.96
CA SER A 683 17.03 -36.68 1.67
C SER A 683 15.49 -36.73 1.59
N LYS A 684 14.89 -35.86 0.77
CA LYS A 684 13.42 -35.62 0.68
C LYS A 684 12.61 -36.90 0.54
N GLY A 685 13.00 -37.82 -0.33
CA GLY A 685 12.23 -39.05 -0.59
C GLY A 685 12.23 -40.04 0.56
N LEU A 686 13.19 -39.90 1.48
CA LEU A 686 13.36 -40.79 2.64
C LEU A 686 12.87 -40.17 3.95
N LYS A 687 12.42 -38.87 3.94
CA LYS A 687 12.07 -38.10 5.13
C LYS A 687 10.98 -38.74 5.98
N ASP A 688 10.01 -39.40 5.37
CA ASP A 688 8.85 -40.01 6.06
C ASP A 688 9.22 -41.31 6.84
N GLN A 689 10.43 -41.79 6.65
CA GLN A 689 10.98 -42.91 7.44
C GLN A 689 11.58 -42.44 8.76
N TYR A 690 11.70 -41.13 8.99
CA TYR A 690 12.32 -40.52 10.14
C TYR A 690 11.43 -39.41 10.70
N LYS A 691 11.52 -39.13 11.98
CA LYS A 691 10.95 -37.92 12.55
C LYS A 691 11.90 -36.76 12.21
N THR A 692 11.45 -35.87 11.34
CA THR A 692 12.27 -34.78 10.80
C THR A 692 11.72 -33.39 11.08
N THR A 693 12.60 -32.39 11.10
CA THR A 693 12.27 -30.97 11.09
C THR A 693 12.85 -30.35 9.81
N PRO A 694 12.05 -29.69 8.97
CA PRO A 694 12.54 -28.98 7.80
C PRO A 694 13.33 -27.74 8.24
N ILE A 695 14.48 -27.51 7.62
CA ILE A 695 15.33 -26.34 7.83
C ILE A 695 15.57 -25.69 6.49
N HIS A 696 15.37 -24.37 6.41
CA HIS A 696 15.70 -23.60 5.23
C HIS A 696 17.20 -23.63 4.95
N VAL A 697 17.55 -23.81 3.69
CA VAL A 697 18.93 -23.83 3.21
C VAL A 697 19.15 -22.74 2.17
N TRP A 698 20.32 -22.14 2.20
CA TRP A 698 20.67 -21.06 1.28
C TRP A 698 20.56 -21.52 -0.17
N VAL A 699 19.83 -20.77 -0.97
CA VAL A 699 19.47 -21.11 -2.36
C VAL A 699 20.69 -21.41 -3.23
N ASN A 700 21.82 -20.73 -2.99
CA ASN A 700 23.05 -20.95 -3.77
C ASN A 700 23.75 -22.30 -3.49
N LEU A 701 23.34 -23.01 -2.43
CA LEU A 701 23.86 -24.36 -2.12
C LEU A 701 23.06 -25.46 -2.80
N VAL A 702 22.01 -25.13 -3.55
CA VAL A 702 21.09 -26.09 -4.17
C VAL A 702 21.02 -25.85 -5.66
N LYS A 703 21.31 -26.87 -6.45
CA LYS A 703 21.18 -26.81 -7.92
C LYS A 703 20.32 -27.97 -8.41
N ASN A 704 19.22 -27.67 -9.12
CA ASN A 704 18.26 -28.68 -9.59
C ASN A 704 17.81 -29.62 -8.46
N ASP A 705 17.43 -29.03 -7.32
CA ASP A 705 17.01 -29.72 -6.09
C ASP A 705 18.10 -30.55 -5.40
N ILE A 706 19.31 -30.57 -5.91
CA ILE A 706 20.44 -31.33 -5.33
C ILE A 706 21.26 -30.37 -4.47
N LEU A 707 21.49 -30.76 -3.19
CA LEU A 707 22.33 -30.03 -2.26
C LEU A 707 23.81 -30.26 -2.54
N ASP A 708 24.59 -29.18 -2.54
CA ASP A 708 26.03 -29.26 -2.40
C ASP A 708 26.37 -29.55 -0.93
N VAL A 709 26.55 -30.82 -0.61
CA VAL A 709 26.76 -31.31 0.78
C VAL A 709 28.03 -30.73 1.40
N GLU A 710 29.10 -30.59 0.63
CA GLU A 710 30.36 -30.08 1.16
C GLU A 710 30.30 -28.58 1.43
N ALA A 711 29.69 -27.82 0.54
CA ALA A 711 29.42 -26.40 0.74
C ALA A 711 28.45 -26.17 1.91
N PHE A 712 27.44 -27.03 2.10
CA PHE A 712 26.52 -26.97 3.22
C PHE A 712 27.22 -27.19 4.56
N LYS A 713 28.14 -28.13 4.67
CA LYS A 713 28.94 -28.34 5.88
C LYS A 713 29.77 -27.11 6.27
N GLN A 714 30.22 -26.35 5.27
CA GLN A 714 31.04 -25.14 5.49
C GLN A 714 30.19 -23.91 5.74
N TRP A 715 28.87 -23.92 5.39
CA TRP A 715 27.97 -22.79 5.48
C TRP A 715 27.75 -22.29 6.92
N ARG A 716 27.68 -23.25 7.88
CA ARG A 716 27.55 -22.93 9.32
C ARG A 716 28.39 -23.85 10.18
N PRO A 717 29.01 -23.31 11.23
CA PRO A 717 29.85 -24.12 12.13
C PRO A 717 29.15 -25.34 12.73
N GLU A 718 27.86 -25.24 13.05
CA GLU A 718 27.03 -26.32 13.59
C GLU A 718 26.81 -27.50 12.61
N TYR A 719 27.16 -27.35 11.35
CA TYR A 719 26.98 -28.37 10.30
C TYR A 719 28.31 -28.98 9.83
N ASN A 720 29.46 -28.55 10.36
CA ASN A 720 30.79 -29.03 9.94
C ASN A 720 30.95 -30.54 9.98
N ASN A 721 30.32 -31.20 10.96
CA ASN A 721 30.35 -32.65 11.15
C ASN A 721 29.01 -33.33 10.77
N ALA A 722 28.15 -32.68 10.01
CA ALA A 722 26.84 -33.21 9.63
C ALA A 722 26.96 -34.48 8.80
N GLU A 723 26.06 -35.43 9.07
CA GLU A 723 25.90 -36.68 8.34
C GLU A 723 24.66 -36.63 7.48
N PHE A 724 24.68 -37.36 6.33
CA PHE A 724 23.63 -37.33 5.34
C PHE A 724 23.19 -38.71 4.91
N ILE A 725 21.87 -38.93 4.81
CA ILE A 725 21.26 -40.10 4.19
C ILE A 725 20.81 -39.67 2.80
N LEU A 726 21.42 -40.23 1.78
CA LEU A 726 21.29 -39.85 0.39
C LEU A 726 20.28 -40.74 -0.39
N GLU A 727 19.78 -40.24 -1.50
CA GLU A 727 19.05 -40.99 -2.52
C GLU A 727 19.95 -41.08 -3.78
N ASP A 728 20.29 -42.27 -4.24
CA ASP A 728 21.15 -42.50 -5.41
C ASP A 728 22.42 -41.59 -5.40
N ASP A 729 23.14 -41.58 -4.26
CA ASP A 729 24.34 -40.80 -4.02
C ASP A 729 24.14 -39.27 -4.07
N LYS A 730 22.89 -38.78 -4.01
CA LYS A 730 22.52 -37.36 -4.00
C LYS A 730 21.64 -37.02 -2.82
N TYR A 731 21.79 -35.80 -2.31
CA TYR A 731 20.85 -35.24 -1.35
C TYR A 731 19.82 -34.40 -2.07
N ILE A 732 18.58 -34.84 -2.09
CA ILE A 732 17.47 -34.11 -2.72
C ILE A 732 16.78 -33.21 -1.67
N CYS A 733 16.72 -31.92 -1.93
CA CYS A 733 16.02 -30.93 -1.09
C CYS A 733 14.51 -30.93 -1.32
N GLY A 734 13.76 -30.60 -0.29
CA GLY A 734 12.39 -30.11 -0.47
C GLY A 734 12.39 -28.66 -0.95
N TRP A 735 11.24 -28.19 -1.42
CA TRP A 735 11.07 -26.80 -1.80
C TRP A 735 9.63 -26.31 -1.60
N ALA A 736 9.49 -24.99 -1.42
CA ALA A 736 8.20 -24.28 -1.41
C ALA A 736 8.39 -22.89 -2.00
N VAL A 737 7.31 -22.33 -2.52
CA VAL A 737 7.27 -20.94 -2.95
C VAL A 737 6.87 -20.09 -1.75
N GLU A 738 7.75 -19.17 -1.35
CA GLU A 738 7.57 -18.30 -0.17
C GLU A 738 7.94 -16.85 -0.51
N LYS A 739 7.62 -15.92 0.39
CA LYS A 739 8.13 -14.54 0.28
C LYS A 739 9.66 -14.57 0.23
N MET A 740 10.25 -13.81 -0.70
CA MET A 740 11.70 -13.68 -0.78
C MET A 740 12.21 -12.84 0.41
N SER A 741 13.01 -13.46 1.27
CA SER A 741 13.57 -12.81 2.45
C SER A 741 14.86 -13.49 2.93
N LYS A 742 15.69 -12.74 3.66
CA LYS A 742 16.94 -13.25 4.23
C LYS A 742 16.72 -14.43 5.19
N SER A 743 15.67 -14.38 6.00
CA SER A 743 15.34 -15.42 6.97
C SER A 743 14.96 -16.75 6.32
N MET A 744 14.48 -16.70 5.09
CA MET A 744 14.12 -17.89 4.30
C MET A 744 15.27 -18.38 3.41
N TYR A 745 16.43 -17.71 3.41
CA TYR A 745 17.62 -18.02 2.61
C TYR A 745 17.33 -18.22 1.10
N ASN A 746 16.28 -17.56 0.59
CA ASN A 746 15.78 -17.68 -0.77
C ASN A 746 15.98 -16.41 -1.61
N VAL A 747 16.80 -15.49 -1.12
CA VAL A 747 17.10 -14.22 -1.82
C VAL A 747 18.03 -14.49 -3.00
N VAL A 748 17.62 -13.99 -4.17
CA VAL A 748 18.46 -13.97 -5.39
C VAL A 748 18.94 -12.53 -5.61
N ASN A 749 20.27 -12.37 -5.74
CA ASN A 749 20.90 -11.07 -5.94
C ASN A 749 20.88 -10.70 -7.44
N PRO A 750 20.38 -9.51 -7.83
CA PRO A 750 20.42 -9.08 -9.22
C PRO A 750 21.86 -8.94 -9.77
N ASP A 751 22.85 -8.63 -8.92
CA ASP A 751 24.26 -8.55 -9.37
C ASP A 751 24.77 -9.88 -9.92
N ASP A 752 24.42 -11.01 -9.30
CA ASP A 752 24.79 -12.34 -9.78
C ASP A 752 24.15 -12.63 -11.14
N ILE A 753 22.87 -12.28 -11.29
CA ILE A 753 22.14 -12.45 -12.56
C ILE A 753 22.72 -11.58 -13.67
N ILE A 754 23.02 -10.32 -13.38
CA ILE A 754 23.63 -9.39 -14.35
C ILE A 754 25.02 -9.88 -14.76
N LYS A 755 25.81 -10.37 -13.84
CA LYS A 755 27.14 -10.91 -14.12
C LYS A 755 27.09 -12.11 -15.08
N ASP A 756 26.11 -13.00 -14.87
CA ASP A 756 26.04 -14.26 -15.62
C ASP A 756 25.27 -14.12 -16.95
N TYR A 757 24.28 -13.23 -17.05
CA TYR A 757 23.34 -13.12 -18.15
C TYR A 757 23.22 -11.74 -18.76
N GLY A 758 23.60 -10.67 -18.05
CA GLY A 758 23.45 -9.28 -18.43
C GLY A 758 22.17 -8.63 -17.94
N ALA A 759 22.19 -7.30 -17.85
CA ALA A 759 21.08 -6.47 -17.37
C ALA A 759 19.88 -6.52 -18.33
N ASP A 760 20.09 -6.47 -19.63
CA ASP A 760 19.01 -6.55 -20.61
C ASP A 760 18.28 -7.91 -20.54
N THR A 761 19.01 -8.99 -20.26
CA THR A 761 18.39 -10.32 -20.02
C THR A 761 17.55 -10.32 -18.75
N LEU A 762 18.04 -9.73 -17.66
CA LEU A 762 17.29 -9.58 -16.41
C LEU A 762 15.98 -8.80 -16.64
N ARG A 763 16.06 -7.65 -17.30
CA ARG A 763 14.90 -6.80 -17.62
C ARG A 763 13.84 -7.56 -18.40
N LEU A 764 14.24 -8.25 -19.45
CA LEU A 764 13.34 -9.06 -20.28
C LEU A 764 12.73 -10.22 -19.48
N TYR A 765 13.53 -10.88 -18.66
CA TYR A 765 13.07 -12.05 -17.91
C TYR A 765 12.05 -11.69 -16.84
N GLU A 766 12.26 -10.61 -16.10
CA GLU A 766 11.26 -10.15 -15.12
C GLU A 766 9.92 -9.81 -15.74
N MET A 767 9.94 -9.23 -16.95
CA MET A 767 8.71 -8.96 -17.71
C MET A 767 8.09 -10.23 -18.31
N PHE A 768 8.91 -11.21 -18.65
CA PHE A 768 8.44 -12.48 -19.24
C PHE A 768 7.79 -13.42 -18.23
N LEU A 769 8.16 -13.36 -16.97
CA LEU A 769 7.65 -14.25 -15.90
C LEU A 769 6.11 -14.28 -15.78
N GLY A 770 5.43 -13.20 -16.17
CA GLY A 770 3.97 -13.11 -16.13
C GLY A 770 3.48 -11.66 -16.10
N PRO A 771 2.16 -11.44 -15.96
CA PRO A 771 1.58 -10.11 -15.83
C PRO A 771 2.23 -9.32 -14.68
N VAL A 772 2.43 -8.01 -14.87
CA VAL A 772 3.10 -7.15 -13.87
C VAL A 772 2.39 -7.19 -12.52
N GLU A 773 1.07 -7.19 -12.51
CA GLU A 773 0.24 -7.14 -11.30
C GLU A 773 0.16 -8.48 -10.55
N ALA A 774 0.55 -9.59 -11.19
CA ALA A 774 0.48 -10.92 -10.60
C ALA A 774 1.76 -11.27 -9.82
N SER A 775 1.59 -11.85 -8.63
CA SER A 775 2.70 -12.48 -7.92
C SER A 775 3.16 -13.75 -8.64
N LYS A 776 4.46 -13.99 -8.67
CA LYS A 776 5.08 -15.06 -9.47
C LYS A 776 6.36 -15.55 -8.83
N PRO A 777 6.65 -16.87 -8.90
CA PRO A 777 7.89 -17.42 -8.39
C PRO A 777 9.07 -17.09 -9.31
N TRP A 778 10.22 -16.79 -8.73
CA TRP A 778 11.47 -16.72 -9.46
C TRP A 778 12.02 -18.11 -9.75
N ASP A 779 12.38 -18.36 -11.03
CA ASP A 779 13.10 -19.56 -11.44
C ASP A 779 14.29 -19.18 -12.33
N THR A 780 15.50 -19.27 -11.77
CA THR A 780 16.72 -18.91 -12.48
C THR A 780 16.93 -19.73 -13.76
N ASN A 781 16.40 -20.97 -13.84
CA ASN A 781 16.55 -21.80 -15.03
C ASN A 781 15.77 -21.26 -16.25
N GLY A 782 14.73 -20.46 -16.02
CA GLY A 782 13.91 -19.87 -17.09
C GLY A 782 14.58 -18.73 -17.84
N ILE A 783 15.63 -18.10 -17.26
CA ILE A 783 16.29 -16.92 -17.81
C ILE A 783 17.03 -17.18 -19.14
N ASP A 784 17.48 -18.41 -19.35
CA ASP A 784 18.18 -18.81 -20.58
C ASP A 784 17.39 -18.53 -21.86
N GLY A 785 16.07 -18.57 -21.79
CA GLY A 785 15.20 -18.26 -22.92
C GLY A 785 15.37 -16.83 -23.41
N CYS A 786 15.39 -15.88 -22.48
CA CYS A 786 15.59 -14.46 -22.78
C CYS A 786 17.04 -14.17 -23.24
N HIS A 787 18.02 -14.82 -22.63
CA HIS A 787 19.41 -14.69 -23.05
C HIS A 787 19.64 -15.18 -24.48
N ARG A 788 19.09 -16.35 -24.83
CA ARG A 788 19.15 -16.88 -26.21
C ARG A 788 18.40 -16.00 -27.20
N PHE A 789 17.30 -15.37 -26.80
CA PHE A 789 16.58 -14.42 -27.64
C PHE A 789 17.49 -13.23 -28.01
N LEU A 790 18.18 -12.62 -27.06
CA LEU A 790 19.11 -11.50 -27.34
C LEU A 790 20.24 -11.93 -28.28
N LYS A 791 20.81 -13.13 -28.12
CA LYS A 791 21.80 -13.66 -29.05
C LYS A 791 21.23 -13.83 -30.45
N LYS A 792 20.00 -14.30 -30.61
CA LYS A 792 19.34 -14.42 -31.92
C LYS A 792 19.05 -13.04 -32.52
N PHE A 793 18.60 -12.07 -31.71
CA PHE A 793 18.39 -10.69 -32.16
C PHE A 793 19.69 -10.09 -32.68
N TRP A 794 20.77 -10.21 -31.91
CA TRP A 794 22.11 -9.81 -32.31
C TRP A 794 22.53 -10.42 -33.65
N SER A 795 22.26 -11.70 -33.89
CA SER A 795 22.61 -12.41 -35.10
C SER A 795 21.84 -11.97 -36.36
N LEU A 796 20.78 -11.18 -36.25
CA LEU A 796 20.12 -10.55 -37.41
C LEU A 796 21.00 -9.45 -38.06
N PHE A 797 21.90 -8.83 -37.26
CA PHE A 797 22.79 -7.74 -37.69
C PHE A 797 24.19 -8.23 -38.02
N TRP A 798 24.69 -9.16 -37.25
CA TRP A 798 26.01 -9.75 -37.40
C TRP A 798 25.88 -11.17 -37.92
N GLY A 799 26.61 -11.50 -38.98
CA GLY A 799 26.70 -12.86 -39.51
C GLY A 799 27.15 -13.88 -38.46
N ARG A 800 27.52 -15.06 -38.87
CA ARG A 800 28.01 -16.09 -37.94
C ARG A 800 29.19 -15.56 -37.12
N ALA A 801 29.34 -16.02 -35.89
CA ALA A 801 30.30 -15.57 -34.88
C ALA A 801 31.78 -15.56 -35.38
N THR A 802 32.06 -16.26 -36.48
CA THR A 802 33.40 -16.30 -37.14
C THR A 802 33.68 -15.13 -38.09
N GLU A 803 32.65 -14.33 -38.43
CA GLU A 803 32.79 -13.22 -39.39
C GLU A 803 32.37 -11.90 -38.67
N ASP A 804 33.36 -11.06 -38.32
CA ASP A 804 33.11 -9.71 -37.75
C ASP A 804 32.58 -8.75 -38.83
N LYS A 805 31.51 -9.14 -39.53
CA LYS A 805 30.93 -8.35 -40.61
C LYS A 805 29.42 -8.19 -40.39
N LEU A 806 28.96 -6.94 -40.53
CA LEU A 806 27.54 -6.64 -40.63
C LEU A 806 26.93 -7.29 -41.87
N VAL A 807 25.77 -7.90 -41.69
CA VAL A 807 25.03 -8.56 -42.79
C VAL A 807 23.78 -7.78 -43.21
N VAL A 808 23.60 -6.55 -42.67
CA VAL A 808 22.48 -5.67 -43.03
C VAL A 808 22.58 -5.20 -44.47
N ASP A 809 21.44 -5.06 -45.13
CA ASP A 809 21.33 -4.68 -46.55
C ASP A 809 20.16 -3.72 -46.81
N ASP A 810 20.08 -3.19 -48.03
CA ASP A 810 19.02 -2.34 -48.55
C ASP A 810 18.04 -3.11 -49.46
N ALA A 811 18.08 -4.46 -49.47
CA ALA A 811 17.22 -5.25 -50.30
C ALA A 811 15.75 -5.00 -50.01
N GLN A 812 14.91 -4.98 -51.04
CA GLN A 812 13.47 -4.78 -50.84
C GLN A 812 12.89 -5.85 -49.90
N PRO A 813 12.26 -5.51 -48.82
CA PRO A 813 11.69 -6.47 -47.87
C PRO A 813 10.53 -7.27 -48.52
N THR A 814 10.42 -8.51 -48.15
CA THR A 814 9.29 -9.36 -48.58
C THR A 814 8.00 -8.92 -47.88
N LYS A 815 6.84 -9.34 -48.44
CA LYS A 815 5.54 -9.08 -47.77
C LYS A 815 5.50 -9.73 -46.40
N GLU A 816 6.10 -10.87 -46.21
CA GLU A 816 6.18 -11.63 -44.98
C GLU A 816 7.02 -10.86 -43.94
N SER A 817 8.17 -10.29 -44.33
CA SER A 817 9.03 -9.49 -43.44
C SER A 817 8.37 -8.20 -43.03
N LEU A 818 7.70 -7.50 -43.95
CA LEU A 818 6.88 -6.32 -43.63
C LEU A 818 5.76 -6.69 -42.65
N LYS A 819 5.04 -7.80 -42.89
CA LYS A 819 3.99 -8.26 -42.00
C LYS A 819 4.52 -8.57 -40.61
N THR A 820 5.65 -9.30 -40.50
CA THR A 820 6.28 -9.64 -39.22
C THR A 820 6.59 -8.38 -38.40
N VAL A 821 7.24 -7.39 -39.00
CA VAL A 821 7.65 -6.18 -38.27
C VAL A 821 6.46 -5.28 -37.92
N HIS A 822 5.51 -5.06 -38.82
CA HIS A 822 4.33 -4.25 -38.54
C HIS A 822 3.41 -4.91 -37.49
N LYS A 823 3.30 -6.24 -37.50
CA LYS A 823 2.58 -6.99 -36.45
C LYS A 823 3.27 -6.84 -35.09
N LEU A 824 4.61 -6.90 -35.07
CA LEU A 824 5.40 -6.67 -33.86
C LEU A 824 5.16 -5.27 -33.30
N ILE A 825 5.27 -4.22 -34.13
CA ILE A 825 5.08 -2.83 -33.71
C ILE A 825 3.68 -2.67 -33.08
N LYS A 826 2.63 -3.12 -33.79
CA LYS A 826 1.25 -3.06 -33.28
C LYS A 826 1.11 -3.76 -31.94
N LYS A 827 1.56 -5.02 -31.87
CA LYS A 827 1.43 -5.84 -30.67
C LYS A 827 2.16 -5.24 -29.47
N VAL A 828 3.40 -4.80 -29.63
CA VAL A 828 4.20 -4.23 -28.56
C VAL A 828 3.63 -2.88 -28.09
N THR A 829 3.15 -2.04 -29.02
CA THR A 829 2.49 -0.78 -28.68
C THR A 829 1.28 -1.02 -27.78
N GLU A 830 0.37 -1.93 -28.19
CA GLU A 830 -0.82 -2.25 -27.42
C GLU A 830 -0.48 -2.91 -26.08
N ASP A 831 0.54 -3.74 -26.03
CA ASP A 831 0.96 -4.44 -24.81
C ASP A 831 1.62 -3.50 -23.79
N ILE A 832 2.41 -2.52 -24.23
CA ILE A 832 2.98 -1.52 -23.34
C ILE A 832 1.86 -0.68 -22.72
N GLU A 833 0.89 -0.20 -23.52
CA GLU A 833 -0.23 0.59 -23.02
C GLU A 833 -1.09 -0.14 -21.99
N LYS A 834 -1.17 -1.49 -22.12
CA LYS A 834 -1.94 -2.37 -21.22
C LYS A 834 -1.10 -3.02 -20.12
N PHE A 835 0.19 -2.72 -20.02
CA PHE A 835 1.13 -3.39 -19.11
C PHE A 835 1.20 -4.92 -19.28
N SER A 836 0.94 -5.40 -20.49
CA SER A 836 1.00 -6.82 -20.86
C SER A 836 2.40 -7.21 -21.39
N TYR A 837 3.44 -6.88 -20.63
CA TYR A 837 4.82 -7.00 -21.08
C TYR A 837 5.27 -8.43 -21.37
N ASN A 838 4.72 -9.42 -20.67
CA ASN A 838 5.00 -10.84 -20.93
C ASN A 838 4.61 -11.27 -22.35
N THR A 839 3.50 -10.76 -22.88
CA THR A 839 3.10 -11.02 -24.26
C THR A 839 3.92 -10.23 -25.27
N ALA A 840 4.37 -9.02 -24.91
CA ALA A 840 5.31 -8.25 -25.73
C ALA A 840 6.65 -8.99 -25.90
N VAL A 841 7.23 -9.51 -24.80
CA VAL A 841 8.49 -10.30 -24.87
C VAL A 841 8.29 -11.54 -25.76
N SER A 842 7.16 -12.22 -25.64
CA SER A 842 6.84 -13.36 -26.52
C SER A 842 6.72 -12.94 -27.99
N ALA A 843 6.15 -11.77 -28.28
CA ALA A 843 6.05 -11.24 -29.63
C ALA A 843 7.41 -10.93 -30.23
N PHE A 844 8.35 -10.38 -29.44
CA PHE A 844 9.75 -10.22 -29.87
C PHE A 844 10.41 -11.54 -30.23
N MET A 845 10.24 -12.58 -29.41
CA MET A 845 10.81 -13.90 -29.67
C MET A 845 10.28 -14.51 -30.99
N ILE A 846 8.98 -14.35 -31.24
CA ILE A 846 8.33 -14.82 -32.48
C ILE A 846 8.91 -14.03 -33.67
N ALA A 847 8.91 -12.71 -33.62
CA ALA A 847 9.37 -11.88 -34.73
C ALA A 847 10.83 -12.15 -35.09
N VAL A 848 11.73 -12.32 -34.12
CA VAL A 848 13.14 -12.64 -34.35
C VAL A 848 13.30 -14.00 -35.02
N ASN A 849 12.53 -15.01 -34.62
CA ASN A 849 12.57 -16.31 -35.28
C ASN A 849 12.05 -16.25 -36.73
N GLU A 850 10.95 -15.51 -36.97
CA GLU A 850 10.41 -15.29 -38.31
C GLU A 850 11.39 -14.55 -39.22
N MET A 851 11.99 -13.44 -38.74
CA MET A 851 13.00 -12.68 -39.49
C MET A 851 14.23 -13.55 -39.83
N GLY A 852 14.69 -14.37 -38.88
CA GLY A 852 15.79 -15.31 -39.10
C GLY A 852 15.47 -16.38 -40.13
N GLN A 853 14.26 -16.95 -40.13
CA GLN A 853 13.79 -17.93 -41.12
C GLN A 853 13.64 -17.29 -42.49
N GLN A 854 13.18 -16.07 -42.59
CA GLN A 854 13.03 -15.28 -43.80
C GLN A 854 14.37 -14.75 -44.33
N GLN A 855 15.46 -14.91 -43.57
CA GLN A 855 16.78 -14.36 -43.87
C GLN A 855 16.71 -12.86 -44.22
N CYS A 856 15.86 -12.11 -43.51
CA CYS A 856 15.65 -10.67 -43.72
C CYS A 856 16.68 -9.87 -42.93
N HIS A 857 17.51 -9.14 -43.65
CA HIS A 857 18.55 -8.25 -43.13
C HIS A 857 18.33 -6.79 -43.53
N ASN A 858 17.09 -6.46 -43.98
CA ASN A 858 16.75 -5.10 -44.39
C ASN A 858 16.96 -4.11 -43.27
N VAL A 859 17.81 -3.11 -43.47
CA VAL A 859 18.23 -2.13 -42.46
C VAL A 859 17.07 -1.32 -41.90
N GLU A 860 16.10 -0.92 -42.73
CA GLU A 860 14.94 -0.12 -42.28
C GLU A 860 14.03 -0.91 -41.31
N LEU A 861 13.76 -2.16 -41.62
CA LEU A 861 12.95 -3.05 -40.78
C LEU A 861 13.67 -3.36 -39.46
N LEU A 862 14.95 -3.66 -39.51
CA LEU A 862 15.78 -3.96 -38.35
C LEU A 862 15.91 -2.72 -37.44
N GLN A 863 16.02 -1.53 -38.00
CA GLN A 863 16.05 -0.28 -37.24
C GLN A 863 14.72 -0.03 -36.49
N LYS A 864 13.58 -0.29 -37.11
CA LYS A 864 12.28 -0.25 -36.44
C LYS A 864 12.21 -1.25 -35.27
N MET A 865 12.75 -2.46 -35.44
CA MET A 865 12.82 -3.46 -34.38
C MET A 865 13.73 -3.01 -33.22
N ILE A 866 14.86 -2.34 -33.48
CA ILE A 866 15.72 -1.76 -32.44
C ILE A 866 14.94 -0.77 -31.57
N VAL A 867 14.24 0.19 -32.20
CA VAL A 867 13.48 1.21 -31.50
C VAL A 867 12.38 0.60 -30.63
N VAL A 868 11.66 -0.41 -31.13
CA VAL A 868 10.59 -1.09 -30.39
C VAL A 868 11.14 -1.93 -29.24
N LEU A 869 12.35 -2.49 -29.39
CA LEU A 869 13.03 -3.24 -28.32
C LEU A 869 13.66 -2.33 -27.24
N ALA A 870 14.05 -1.12 -27.59
CA ALA A 870 14.80 -0.21 -26.71
C ALA A 870 14.20 -0.02 -25.30
N PRO A 871 12.88 0.07 -25.10
CA PRO A 871 12.31 0.13 -23.76
C PRO A 871 12.60 -1.11 -22.89
N PHE A 872 12.67 -2.29 -23.49
CA PHE A 872 12.85 -3.57 -22.80
C PHE A 872 14.32 -3.93 -22.58
N ALA A 873 15.15 -3.68 -23.60
CA ALA A 873 16.57 -4.03 -23.62
C ALA A 873 17.40 -2.83 -24.14
N PRO A 874 17.56 -1.78 -23.30
CA PRO A 874 18.10 -0.51 -23.74
C PRO A 874 19.57 -0.57 -24.17
N HIS A 875 20.38 -1.42 -23.54
CA HIS A 875 21.83 -1.45 -23.84
C HIS A 875 22.12 -2.05 -25.22
N VAL A 876 21.51 -3.20 -25.53
CA VAL A 876 21.70 -3.83 -26.86
C VAL A 876 21.07 -2.97 -27.95
N ALA A 877 19.96 -2.32 -27.68
CA ALA A 877 19.30 -1.43 -28.62
C ALA A 877 20.16 -0.19 -28.92
N GLU A 878 20.76 0.42 -27.91
CA GLU A 878 21.69 1.55 -28.07
C GLU A 878 22.93 1.15 -28.89
N GLU A 879 23.52 -0.01 -28.59
CA GLU A 879 24.69 -0.52 -29.34
C GLU A 879 24.37 -0.71 -30.81
N LEU A 880 23.27 -1.43 -31.12
CA LEU A 880 22.86 -1.71 -32.49
C LEU A 880 22.43 -0.44 -33.24
N TRP A 881 21.84 0.54 -32.56
CA TRP A 881 21.53 1.86 -33.12
C TRP A 881 22.76 2.56 -33.66
N HIS A 882 23.84 2.59 -32.88
CA HIS A 882 25.09 3.20 -33.24
C HIS A 882 25.89 2.38 -34.28
N VAL A 883 25.82 1.05 -34.21
CA VAL A 883 26.42 0.14 -35.18
C VAL A 883 25.84 0.38 -36.56
N LEU A 884 24.55 0.73 -36.68
CA LEU A 884 23.93 1.11 -37.95
C LEU A 884 24.28 2.51 -38.44
N GLY A 885 25.10 3.26 -37.69
CA GLY A 885 25.57 4.60 -38.06
C GLY A 885 24.59 5.73 -37.72
N ASN A 886 23.62 5.49 -36.91
CA ASN A 886 22.70 6.54 -36.42
C ASN A 886 23.41 7.48 -35.43
N GLU A 887 23.07 8.76 -35.48
CA GLU A 887 23.55 9.78 -34.54
C GLU A 887 22.56 9.89 -33.36
N GLY A 888 23.07 10.33 -32.20
CA GLY A 888 22.29 10.49 -30.98
C GLY A 888 21.86 9.17 -30.33
N SER A 889 21.13 9.25 -29.24
CA SER A 889 20.65 8.07 -28.52
C SER A 889 19.40 7.48 -29.17
N VAL A 890 19.28 6.17 -29.17
CA VAL A 890 18.03 5.48 -29.54
C VAL A 890 16.83 5.95 -28.71
N CYS A 891 17.06 6.47 -27.49
CA CYS A 891 16.02 7.03 -26.64
C CYS A 891 15.33 8.27 -27.20
N ASP A 892 15.98 8.97 -28.15
CA ASP A 892 15.46 10.18 -28.81
C ASP A 892 14.91 9.89 -30.23
N ALA A 893 14.89 8.62 -30.64
CA ALA A 893 14.26 8.20 -31.88
C ALA A 893 12.71 8.35 -31.78
N SER A 894 12.04 8.27 -32.91
CA SER A 894 10.56 8.26 -32.93
C SER A 894 10.03 6.84 -32.89
N TRP A 895 9.00 6.60 -32.06
CA TRP A 895 8.30 5.33 -32.04
C TRP A 895 7.72 5.01 -33.42
N PRO A 896 8.01 3.86 -34.02
CA PRO A 896 7.58 3.54 -35.38
C PRO A 896 6.08 3.29 -35.45
N ASN A 897 5.45 3.80 -36.50
CA ASN A 897 4.06 3.49 -36.84
C ASN A 897 3.96 2.16 -37.55
N TYR A 898 2.87 1.45 -37.31
CA TYR A 898 2.48 0.30 -38.14
C TYR A 898 1.47 0.69 -39.18
N ASP A 899 1.45 -0.05 -40.30
CA ASP A 899 0.50 0.17 -41.40
C ASP A 899 -0.41 -1.07 -41.52
N GLU A 900 -1.71 -0.87 -41.36
CA GLU A 900 -2.72 -1.94 -41.39
C GLU A 900 -2.73 -2.74 -42.70
N LYS A 901 -2.29 -2.13 -43.84
CA LYS A 901 -2.22 -2.82 -45.12
C LYS A 901 -1.30 -4.05 -45.10
N TYR A 902 -0.25 -4.05 -44.25
CA TYR A 902 0.67 -5.18 -44.10
C TYR A 902 0.17 -6.24 -43.14
N LEU A 903 -0.88 -5.93 -42.33
CA LEU A 903 -1.47 -6.83 -41.37
C LEU A 903 -2.58 -7.69 -41.94
N VAL A 904 -3.04 -7.37 -43.16
CA VAL A 904 -4.08 -8.14 -43.82
C VAL A 904 -3.53 -9.53 -44.15
N GLU A 905 -4.20 -10.54 -43.64
CA GLU A 905 -3.89 -11.94 -43.98
C GLU A 905 -4.27 -12.16 -45.43
N SER A 906 -3.30 -12.42 -46.29
CA SER A 906 -3.56 -12.86 -47.69
C SER A 906 -4.04 -14.31 -47.78
N GLU A 907 -3.76 -15.08 -46.72
CA GLU A 907 -4.09 -16.48 -46.64
C GLU A 907 -4.63 -16.84 -45.25
N ILE A 908 -5.58 -17.77 -45.22
CA ILE A 908 -6.09 -18.36 -43.96
C ILE A 908 -5.88 -19.86 -43.99
N GLN A 909 -5.45 -20.43 -42.89
CA GLN A 909 -5.31 -21.85 -42.71
C GLN A 909 -6.54 -22.44 -42.01
N LEU A 910 -7.27 -23.32 -42.65
CA LEU A 910 -8.44 -23.97 -42.08
C LEU A 910 -8.14 -25.44 -41.76
N THR A 911 -8.64 -25.92 -40.63
CA THR A 911 -8.63 -27.33 -40.29
C THR A 911 -9.75 -28.05 -41.04
N ILE A 912 -9.44 -29.07 -41.81
CA ILE A 912 -10.39 -29.87 -42.54
C ILE A 912 -10.74 -31.12 -41.72
N SER A 913 -12.03 -31.26 -41.44
CA SER A 913 -12.60 -32.32 -40.59
C SER A 913 -13.63 -33.12 -41.35
N PHE A 914 -13.76 -34.42 -41.03
CA PHE A 914 -14.79 -35.32 -41.50
C PHE A 914 -15.57 -35.87 -40.29
N ASN A 915 -16.88 -35.68 -40.30
CA ASN A 915 -17.75 -36.08 -39.18
C ASN A 915 -17.22 -35.61 -37.79
N GLY A 916 -16.71 -34.34 -37.73
CA GLY A 916 -16.17 -33.75 -36.52
C GLY A 916 -14.75 -34.15 -36.11
N LYS A 917 -14.08 -35.04 -36.85
CA LYS A 917 -12.69 -35.45 -36.62
C LYS A 917 -11.75 -34.69 -37.56
N ALA A 918 -10.83 -33.90 -37.03
CA ALA A 918 -9.80 -33.18 -37.76
C ALA A 918 -8.89 -34.18 -38.50
N ARG A 919 -8.56 -33.89 -39.76
CA ARG A 919 -7.77 -34.74 -40.64
C ARG A 919 -6.50 -34.08 -41.16
N TYR A 920 -6.61 -32.86 -41.67
CA TYR A 920 -5.47 -32.09 -42.18
C TYR A 920 -5.76 -30.62 -42.16
N GLN A 921 -4.76 -29.81 -42.43
CA GLN A 921 -4.88 -28.37 -42.60
C GLN A 921 -4.66 -28.00 -44.07
N LYS A 922 -5.39 -26.99 -44.55
CA LYS A 922 -5.25 -26.45 -45.90
C LYS A 922 -5.32 -24.93 -45.85
N THR A 923 -4.49 -24.29 -46.63
CA THR A 923 -4.40 -22.85 -46.77
C THR A 923 -5.30 -22.38 -47.91
N PHE A 924 -6.04 -21.31 -47.72
CA PHE A 924 -6.93 -20.64 -48.66
C PHE A 924 -6.61 -19.18 -48.73
N ALA A 925 -6.96 -18.51 -49.81
CA ALA A 925 -6.95 -17.06 -49.86
C ALA A 925 -7.88 -16.48 -48.77
N ALA A 926 -7.44 -15.41 -48.10
CA ALA A 926 -8.21 -14.82 -46.95
C ALA A 926 -9.58 -14.30 -47.38
N ASP A 927 -9.73 -13.93 -48.62
CA ASP A 927 -10.97 -13.44 -49.27
C ASP A 927 -11.75 -14.55 -49.99
N ALA A 928 -11.30 -15.80 -49.90
CA ALA A 928 -12.00 -16.95 -50.53
C ALA A 928 -13.40 -17.08 -49.93
N ASP A 929 -14.39 -17.08 -50.77
CA ASP A 929 -15.77 -17.35 -50.36
C ASP A 929 -16.00 -18.81 -49.97
N ASN A 930 -17.09 -19.07 -49.29
CA ASN A 930 -17.40 -20.43 -48.82
C ASN A 930 -17.56 -21.43 -49.97
N ALA A 931 -18.00 -20.99 -51.15
CA ALA A 931 -18.16 -21.86 -52.32
C ALA A 931 -16.79 -22.28 -52.85
N THR A 932 -15.83 -21.37 -52.94
CA THR A 932 -14.46 -21.65 -53.35
C THR A 932 -13.77 -22.58 -52.35
N ILE A 933 -13.88 -22.30 -51.04
CA ILE A 933 -13.33 -23.14 -49.97
C ILE A 933 -13.91 -24.57 -50.06
N GLU A 934 -15.22 -24.70 -50.22
CA GLU A 934 -15.88 -25.98 -50.34
C GLU A 934 -15.41 -26.75 -51.59
N SER A 935 -15.35 -26.05 -52.72
CA SER A 935 -14.89 -26.64 -53.98
C SER A 935 -13.47 -27.18 -53.91
N GLU A 936 -12.56 -26.36 -53.37
CA GLU A 936 -11.15 -26.76 -53.21
C GLU A 936 -10.94 -27.88 -52.18
N VAL A 937 -11.72 -27.92 -51.13
CA VAL A 937 -11.65 -29.02 -50.16
C VAL A 937 -12.18 -30.29 -50.74
N ARG A 938 -13.23 -30.24 -51.53
CA ARG A 938 -13.79 -31.42 -52.21
C ARG A 938 -12.83 -32.00 -53.26
N ALA A 939 -12.09 -31.13 -53.95
CA ALA A 939 -11.12 -31.52 -54.97
C ALA A 939 -9.77 -31.99 -54.41
N ASP A 940 -9.48 -31.73 -53.14
CA ASP A 940 -8.19 -32.08 -52.51
C ASP A 940 -8.01 -33.61 -52.40
N GLU A 941 -6.89 -34.12 -52.88
CA GLU A 941 -6.57 -35.55 -52.85
C GLU A 941 -6.68 -36.18 -51.44
N ARG A 942 -6.39 -35.41 -50.42
CA ARG A 942 -6.51 -35.86 -49.04
C ARG A 942 -7.98 -35.98 -48.60
N SER A 943 -8.87 -35.18 -49.16
CA SER A 943 -10.33 -35.29 -48.94
C SER A 943 -10.92 -36.48 -49.68
N LEU A 944 -10.48 -36.71 -50.90
CA LEU A 944 -11.01 -37.81 -51.77
C LEU A 944 -10.96 -39.17 -51.06
N LYS A 945 -9.92 -39.39 -50.25
CA LYS A 945 -9.78 -40.64 -49.46
C LYS A 945 -10.91 -40.86 -48.44
N TYR A 946 -11.56 -39.78 -47.99
CA TYR A 946 -12.66 -39.85 -47.01
C TYR A 946 -14.04 -39.78 -47.67
N ILE A 947 -14.12 -39.21 -48.88
CA ILE A 947 -15.35 -38.98 -49.62
C ILE A 947 -15.67 -40.15 -50.57
N ASP A 948 -14.63 -40.89 -51.00
CA ASP A 948 -14.80 -42.02 -51.98
C ASP A 948 -15.82 -43.05 -51.50
N GLY A 949 -16.83 -43.25 -52.33
CA GLY A 949 -17.94 -44.19 -52.07
C GLY A 949 -18.95 -43.69 -51.02
N LYS A 950 -18.89 -42.45 -50.58
CA LYS A 950 -19.79 -41.86 -49.55
C LYS A 950 -20.55 -40.63 -50.03
N GLN A 951 -21.74 -40.47 -49.53
CA GLN A 951 -22.56 -39.29 -49.84
C GLN A 951 -22.21 -38.13 -48.87
N ILE A 952 -21.86 -36.94 -49.40
CA ILE A 952 -21.72 -35.75 -48.60
C ILE A 952 -23.11 -35.21 -48.26
N VAL A 953 -23.42 -35.19 -46.96
CA VAL A 953 -24.69 -34.72 -46.44
C VAL A 953 -24.70 -33.19 -46.28
N LYS A 954 -23.59 -32.62 -45.74
CA LYS A 954 -23.45 -31.20 -45.51
C LYS A 954 -21.98 -30.81 -45.37
N VAL A 955 -21.62 -29.59 -45.83
CA VAL A 955 -20.35 -28.95 -45.52
C VAL A 955 -20.62 -27.76 -44.60
N ILE A 956 -19.94 -27.70 -43.49
CA ILE A 956 -20.05 -26.63 -42.49
C ILE A 956 -18.72 -25.90 -42.46
N ILE A 957 -18.74 -24.62 -42.85
CA ILE A 957 -17.56 -23.77 -42.85
C ILE A 957 -17.73 -22.79 -41.72
N VAL A 958 -16.83 -22.84 -40.72
CA VAL A 958 -16.73 -21.82 -39.68
C VAL A 958 -15.58 -20.90 -40.06
N PRO A 959 -15.84 -19.63 -40.36
CA PRO A 959 -14.84 -18.71 -40.84
C PRO A 959 -13.60 -18.68 -39.91
N LYS A 960 -12.41 -18.69 -40.50
CA LYS A 960 -11.10 -18.67 -39.84
C LYS A 960 -10.82 -19.82 -38.84
N LYS A 961 -11.62 -20.90 -38.85
CA LYS A 961 -11.43 -22.03 -37.92
C LYS A 961 -11.39 -23.39 -38.57
N ILE A 962 -12.48 -23.79 -39.17
CA ILE A 962 -12.65 -25.21 -39.57
C ILE A 962 -13.62 -25.36 -40.72
N VAL A 963 -13.33 -26.33 -41.56
CA VAL A 963 -14.28 -26.88 -42.52
C VAL A 963 -14.63 -28.29 -42.10
N ASN A 964 -15.88 -28.57 -41.81
CA ASN A 964 -16.33 -29.89 -41.41
C ASN A 964 -17.26 -30.50 -42.48
N ILE A 965 -16.84 -31.59 -43.09
CA ILE A 965 -17.60 -32.34 -44.12
C ILE A 965 -18.32 -33.48 -43.39
N VAL A 966 -19.63 -33.46 -43.43
CA VAL A 966 -20.47 -34.50 -42.91
C VAL A 966 -20.73 -35.50 -44.04
N ILE A 967 -20.28 -36.73 -43.89
CA ILE A 967 -20.39 -37.82 -44.83
C ILE A 967 -21.17 -38.98 -44.23
N LYS A 968 -21.96 -39.69 -45.09
CA LYS A 968 -22.76 -40.84 -44.69
C LYS A 968 -22.43 -42.05 -45.59
#